data_f2e1ac606cee13aebf0e943cdd63e47d
#
_entry.id   f2e1ac606cee13aebf0e943cdd63e47d
#
_cell.length_a   1.000
_cell.length_b   1.000
_cell.length_c   1.000
_cell.angle_alpha   90.00
_cell.angle_beta   90.00
_cell.angle_gamma   90.00
#
_symmetry.space_group_name_H-M   'P 1'
#
loop_
_entity.id
_entity.type
_entity.pdbx_description
1 polymer ?
#
loop_
_entity_poly.entity_id
_entity_poly.type
_entity_poly.pdbx_seq_one_letter_code
_entity_poly.pdbx_strand_id
1 'polypeptide(L)'
;MGTEDASDVKKISREAILRLKREREQRGWTQSELAERIGTTQINVSRWENRVTTPSPYYRQRLGELFGKSIQELGLIPESSEERTAEITTFSDTPDSQTSTPPLPIWNVPHRRNPFFTGREEILIHLYTVLRSSKAAALTQAQAISGLGGIGKTQVAVEYAYRYRDHYQAIFWINATSRDAISADFVTLAALLNLPEQQEKEQDIVLRAVKRWLSSHTHWLLILDNVDDLEMIVDFLPATGTGDVLLTTRLQALGTVAQRIEVEKMELDEGVMFLLRRTKVLAPGTSFDQVPKENQAHATEIVMALDGLPLALDQAGAYIEETRCGLSRYLGLYGTRRRELLLRRGRFPVDHPEPVATTWSLSFQRVEQESLVATDLLRLFAFLDPEAIPEEMLTLGAAELGPALREVASDPLQVDTLIELLLRYSLIRRSPEVKSLSIHRLVQAVLRDGMERDTQRLWAERVIRAVNHAFPDVELQTWERCRRCLPHAQLCATYIEAYELAFPEAARLFNEAASYLIAHARYQQAELLLLKALSIRQQILEANHPDTARTLNDLGELFFNQGKYQEAEPLLQEALAIREQVLGGKHPDVAQTLYILASLYRAQGDYMKAEPFYLRALYVREATLGVDHPLVAESYYGLAKLYHSQENYQQAEKLCKRALHIQEKRLGDHHPRIASTLNILAKIYYGQNKLDQAKEMNMRALWIRESTSGADHPHVATIVNSLVEIYHAERRYREAEPLIVRSIKIHEQSLGWDHPFMAYSLSNQAENFFLRGDYVQAESYYKKAMDIREQNLGLTHPHTASTYYDLARLYSALERYEEAESLYCKALSIRERAFGPDHPAVASTLEQYAMILRKLKRESEAGEFEARIQVIKARQTASESP
;
A
#
# COMPACT_ATOMS: atom_id res chain seq x y z
N MET A 1 -14.81 29.10 -44.47
CA MET A 1 -15.57 29.49 -43.26
C MET A 1 -15.71 28.26 -42.42
N GLY A 2 -14.97 28.15 -41.33
CA GLY A 2 -15.02 26.96 -40.50
C GLY A 2 -13.76 26.68 -39.65
N THR A 3 -13.02 27.73 -39.16
CA THR A 3 -11.85 27.50 -38.27
C THR A 3 -11.73 28.52 -37.13
N GLU A 4 -12.68 29.42 -36.96
CA GLU A 4 -12.65 30.43 -35.89
C GLU A 4 -13.47 30.05 -34.63
N ASP A 5 -14.46 29.17 -34.73
CA ASP A 5 -15.32 28.80 -33.58
C ASP A 5 -14.65 27.85 -32.57
N ALA A 6 -13.67 27.07 -32.98
CA ALA A 6 -12.98 26.13 -32.09
C ALA A 6 -11.90 26.78 -31.18
N SER A 7 -11.46 27.98 -31.54
CA SER A 7 -10.44 28.74 -30.76
C SER A 7 -11.06 29.52 -29.60
N ASP A 8 -12.27 30.01 -29.78
CA ASP A 8 -12.96 30.86 -28.76
C ASP A 8 -13.62 30.00 -27.67
N VAL A 9 -14.10 28.82 -27.99
CA VAL A 9 -14.55 27.85 -26.97
C VAL A 9 -13.39 27.33 -26.11
N LYS A 10 -12.18 27.20 -26.70
CA LYS A 10 -10.96 26.90 -25.92
C LYS A 10 -10.44 28.10 -25.11
N LYS A 11 -10.66 29.32 -25.49
CA LYS A 11 -10.27 30.51 -24.75
C LYS A 11 -11.15 30.76 -23.53
N ILE A 12 -12.47 30.66 -23.68
CA ILE A 12 -13.46 30.80 -22.58
C ILE A 12 -13.23 29.69 -21.54
N SER A 13 -12.91 28.48 -21.99
CA SER A 13 -12.54 27.36 -21.11
C SER A 13 -11.24 27.60 -20.33
N ARG A 14 -10.26 28.32 -20.89
CA ARG A 14 -8.98 28.65 -20.24
C ARG A 14 -9.12 29.75 -19.16
N GLU A 15 -9.96 30.74 -19.34
CA GLU A 15 -10.18 31.80 -18.33
C GLU A 15 -10.92 31.30 -17.08
N ALA A 16 -11.88 30.42 -17.26
CA ALA A 16 -12.58 29.78 -16.14
C ALA A 16 -11.65 28.87 -15.28
N ILE A 17 -10.62 28.29 -15.87
CA ILE A 17 -9.61 27.44 -15.21
C ILE A 17 -8.76 28.23 -14.20
N LEU A 18 -8.59 29.54 -14.41
CA LEU A 18 -7.70 30.37 -13.61
C LEU A 18 -8.39 31.02 -12.39
N ARG A 19 -9.74 30.94 -12.25
CA ARG A 19 -10.47 31.69 -11.22
C ARG A 19 -10.17 31.18 -9.80
N LEU A 20 -10.32 29.89 -9.50
CA LEU A 20 -10.00 29.34 -8.18
C LEU A 20 -8.52 29.54 -7.83
N LYS A 21 -7.64 29.27 -8.78
CA LYS A 21 -6.20 29.46 -8.62
C LYS A 21 -5.84 30.95 -8.37
N ARG A 22 -6.41 31.86 -9.12
CA ARG A 22 -6.22 33.33 -8.93
C ARG A 22 -6.68 33.79 -7.56
N GLU A 23 -7.83 33.33 -7.09
CA GLU A 23 -8.35 33.68 -5.76
C GLU A 23 -7.45 33.22 -4.63
N ARG A 24 -6.89 32.04 -4.76
CA ARG A 24 -5.91 31.51 -3.81
C ARG A 24 -4.61 32.34 -3.84
N GLU A 25 -4.08 32.60 -5.04
CA GLU A 25 -2.82 33.33 -5.22
C GLU A 25 -2.94 34.81 -4.79
N GLN A 26 -4.08 35.45 -5.00
CA GLN A 26 -4.34 36.82 -4.52
C GLN A 26 -4.31 36.93 -2.99
N ARG A 27 -4.59 35.84 -2.28
CA ARG A 27 -4.50 35.80 -0.81
C ARG A 27 -3.13 35.31 -0.32
N GLY A 28 -2.21 35.03 -1.23
CA GLY A 28 -0.87 34.55 -0.92
C GLY A 28 -0.83 33.10 -0.37
N TRP A 29 -1.89 32.29 -0.60
CA TRP A 29 -1.95 30.94 -0.06
C TRP A 29 -1.34 29.92 -1.00
N THR A 30 -0.63 28.95 -0.43
CA THR A 30 -0.20 27.74 -1.14
C THR A 30 -1.38 26.76 -1.33
N GLN A 31 -1.25 25.80 -2.22
CA GLN A 31 -2.27 24.74 -2.37
C GLN A 31 -2.47 23.94 -1.09
N SER A 32 -1.41 23.76 -0.30
CA SER A 32 -1.44 23.07 0.98
C SER A 32 -2.23 23.85 2.02
N GLU A 33 -2.01 25.16 2.13
CA GLU A 33 -2.74 26.03 3.06
C GLU A 33 -4.23 26.15 2.69
N LEU A 34 -4.57 26.18 1.40
CA LEU A 34 -5.97 26.13 0.98
C LEU A 34 -6.60 24.78 1.34
N ALA A 35 -5.88 23.68 1.13
CA ALA A 35 -6.34 22.33 1.47
C ALA A 35 -6.64 22.20 2.97
N GLU A 36 -5.74 22.67 3.82
CA GLU A 36 -5.91 22.69 5.27
C GLU A 36 -7.13 23.50 5.72
N ARG A 37 -7.33 24.71 5.16
CA ARG A 37 -8.45 25.59 5.50
C ARG A 37 -9.83 25.04 5.16
N ILE A 38 -9.91 24.21 4.10
CA ILE A 38 -11.18 23.60 3.68
C ILE A 38 -11.31 22.14 4.09
N GLY A 39 -10.29 21.57 4.75
CA GLY A 39 -10.30 20.20 5.25
C GLY A 39 -10.18 19.14 4.15
N THR A 40 -9.23 19.32 3.21
CA THR A 40 -8.94 18.39 2.12
C THR A 40 -7.44 18.17 1.94
N THR A 41 -7.01 17.44 0.91
CA THR A 41 -5.60 17.25 0.59
C THR A 41 -5.12 18.22 -0.47
N GLN A 42 -3.82 18.54 -0.46
CA GLN A 42 -3.19 19.38 -1.51
C GLN A 42 -3.40 18.79 -2.92
N ILE A 43 -3.43 17.46 -3.02
CA ILE A 43 -3.67 16.75 -4.28
C ILE A 43 -5.06 17.08 -4.84
N ASN A 44 -6.08 17.13 -3.98
CA ASN A 44 -7.44 17.49 -4.38
C ASN A 44 -7.51 18.95 -4.87
N VAL A 45 -6.90 19.88 -4.15
CA VAL A 45 -6.83 21.28 -4.58
C VAL A 45 -6.13 21.41 -5.93
N SER A 46 -4.99 20.73 -6.11
CA SER A 46 -4.26 20.69 -7.38
C SER A 46 -5.10 20.12 -8.53
N ARG A 47 -5.84 19.04 -8.29
CA ARG A 47 -6.75 18.42 -9.27
C ARG A 47 -7.91 19.37 -9.65
N TRP A 48 -8.45 20.11 -8.70
CA TRP A 48 -9.52 21.08 -8.94
C TRP A 48 -9.02 22.29 -9.72
N GLU A 49 -7.86 22.84 -9.37
CA GLU A 49 -7.24 23.95 -10.10
C GLU A 49 -6.85 23.56 -11.54
N ASN A 50 -6.49 22.28 -11.77
CA ASN A 50 -6.17 21.73 -13.08
C ASN A 50 -7.36 21.06 -13.78
N ARG A 51 -8.57 21.09 -13.20
CA ARG A 51 -9.80 20.45 -13.70
C ARG A 51 -9.67 18.95 -14.02
N VAL A 52 -8.79 18.27 -13.34
CA VAL A 52 -8.76 16.80 -13.39
C VAL A 52 -9.99 16.22 -12.71
N THR A 53 -10.46 16.88 -11.63
CA THR A 53 -11.72 16.59 -10.95
C THR A 53 -12.40 17.90 -10.53
N THR A 54 -13.72 17.86 -10.30
CA THR A 54 -14.46 18.99 -9.73
C THR A 54 -14.67 18.77 -8.23
N PRO A 55 -14.60 19.82 -7.37
CA PRO A 55 -14.90 19.69 -5.97
C PRO A 55 -16.33 19.19 -5.75
N SER A 56 -16.54 18.31 -4.76
CA SER A 56 -17.87 17.89 -4.36
C SER A 56 -18.72 19.10 -3.88
N PRO A 57 -20.05 18.98 -3.83
CA PRO A 57 -20.93 20.07 -3.37
C PRO A 57 -20.51 20.64 -2.02
N TYR A 58 -20.06 19.80 -1.10
CA TYR A 58 -19.53 20.17 0.21
C TYR A 58 -18.31 21.11 0.10
N TYR A 59 -17.32 20.74 -0.72
CA TYR A 59 -16.14 21.58 -0.91
C TYR A 59 -16.42 22.83 -1.74
N ARG A 60 -17.41 22.79 -2.66
CA ARG A 60 -17.85 23.99 -3.40
C ARG A 60 -18.45 25.04 -2.47
N GLN A 61 -19.31 24.60 -1.52
CA GLN A 61 -19.89 25.49 -0.53
C GLN A 61 -18.79 26.07 0.37
N ARG A 62 -17.88 25.25 0.90
CA ARG A 62 -16.76 25.72 1.73
C ARG A 62 -15.82 26.67 1.00
N LEU A 63 -15.55 26.42 -0.28
CA LEU A 63 -14.78 27.34 -1.12
C LEU A 63 -15.53 28.65 -1.31
N GLY A 64 -16.84 28.61 -1.54
CA GLY A 64 -17.70 29.80 -1.63
C GLY A 64 -17.67 30.64 -0.35
N GLU A 65 -17.85 29.99 0.80
CA GLU A 65 -17.80 30.65 2.13
C GLU A 65 -16.41 31.22 2.43
N LEU A 66 -15.34 30.47 2.16
CA LEU A 66 -13.96 30.89 2.41
C LEU A 66 -13.52 32.07 1.53
N PHE A 67 -13.94 32.07 0.27
CA PHE A 67 -13.60 33.14 -0.67
C PHE A 67 -14.62 34.29 -0.68
N GLY A 68 -15.80 34.11 -0.09
CA GLY A 68 -16.90 35.08 -0.11
C GLY A 68 -17.46 35.29 -1.52
N LYS A 69 -17.42 34.21 -2.35
CA LYS A 69 -17.82 34.26 -3.76
C LYS A 69 -18.75 33.10 -4.11
N SER A 70 -19.63 33.30 -5.06
CA SER A 70 -20.50 32.25 -5.55
C SER A 70 -19.68 31.12 -6.25
N ILE A 71 -20.25 29.95 -6.29
CA ILE A 71 -19.64 28.76 -6.93
C ILE A 71 -19.40 29.01 -8.44
N GLN A 72 -20.25 29.81 -9.06
CA GLN A 72 -20.12 30.25 -10.46
C GLN A 72 -18.96 31.23 -10.65
N GLU A 73 -18.80 32.20 -9.75
CA GLU A 73 -17.67 33.13 -9.78
C GLU A 73 -16.32 32.47 -9.58
N LEU A 74 -16.29 31.34 -8.84
CA LEU A 74 -15.09 30.50 -8.65
C LEU A 74 -14.81 29.54 -9.82
N GLY A 75 -15.72 29.47 -10.82
CA GLY A 75 -15.58 28.61 -11.99
C GLY A 75 -15.70 27.10 -11.67
N LEU A 76 -16.40 26.74 -10.61
CA LEU A 76 -16.52 25.37 -10.11
C LEU A 76 -17.73 24.59 -10.66
N ILE A 77 -18.54 25.22 -11.52
CA ILE A 77 -19.63 24.59 -12.28
C ILE A 77 -19.42 24.91 -13.77
N PRO A 78 -19.62 23.96 -14.69
CA PRO A 78 -19.67 24.24 -16.12
C PRO A 78 -20.85 25.21 -16.42
N GLU A 79 -20.63 26.25 -17.18
CA GLU A 79 -21.70 27.12 -17.67
C GLU A 79 -22.63 26.29 -18.59
N SER A 80 -23.82 25.95 -18.12
CA SER A 80 -24.86 25.40 -18.98
C SER A 80 -25.31 26.50 -19.95
N SER A 81 -25.39 26.20 -21.23
CA SER A 81 -25.75 27.06 -22.34
C SER A 81 -27.24 27.40 -22.39
N GLU A 82 -27.83 27.89 -21.29
CA GLU A 82 -29.22 28.35 -21.29
C GLU A 82 -29.36 29.50 -20.30
N GLU A 83 -28.82 30.68 -20.63
CA GLU A 83 -29.28 31.97 -20.12
C GLU A 83 -28.87 33.07 -21.13
N ARG A 84 -29.60 33.10 -22.24
CA ARG A 84 -29.72 34.32 -23.08
C ARG A 84 -31.19 34.63 -23.23
N THR A 85 -31.52 35.88 -22.86
CA THR A 85 -32.77 36.61 -23.07
C THR A 85 -33.87 36.48 -22.02
N ALA A 86 -33.88 37.44 -21.11
CA ALA A 86 -35.14 38.06 -20.65
C ALA A 86 -34.83 39.55 -20.36
N GLU A 87 -34.90 40.37 -21.40
CA GLU A 87 -35.11 41.81 -21.23
C GLU A 87 -36.58 42.03 -20.82
N ILE A 88 -36.71 42.84 -19.77
CA ILE A 88 -37.95 43.28 -19.19
C ILE A 88 -38.70 44.17 -20.17
N THR A 89 -39.90 43.76 -20.58
CA THR A 89 -40.94 44.67 -21.05
C THR A 89 -42.20 44.49 -20.21
N THR A 90 -42.47 45.53 -19.44
CA THR A 90 -43.75 45.72 -18.73
C THR A 90 -44.90 45.87 -19.74
N PHE A 91 -45.94 45.06 -19.61
CA PHE A 91 -47.29 45.43 -20.00
C PHE A 91 -48.34 44.80 -19.04
N SER A 92 -49.30 45.66 -18.79
CA SER A 92 -50.46 45.59 -17.85
C SER A 92 -51.47 44.47 -18.09
N ASP A 93 -52.02 44.08 -16.93
CA ASP A 93 -53.36 43.54 -16.65
C ASP A 93 -54.27 43.01 -17.74
N THR A 94 -54.58 41.72 -17.67
CA THR A 94 -55.96 41.21 -17.57
C THR A 94 -55.98 39.74 -17.13
N PRO A 95 -56.95 39.26 -16.32
CA PRO A 95 -56.96 37.95 -15.71
C PRO A 95 -57.71 36.96 -16.60
N ASP A 96 -57.18 35.79 -16.84
CA ASP A 96 -57.78 34.49 -16.96
C ASP A 96 -56.87 33.52 -17.71
N SER A 97 -56.25 32.65 -16.97
CA SER A 97 -56.09 31.21 -17.35
C SER A 97 -55.50 30.46 -16.18
N GLN A 98 -56.20 29.49 -15.76
CA GLN A 98 -55.86 28.50 -14.77
C GLN A 98 -54.42 28.00 -14.97
N THR A 99 -53.52 28.30 -14.08
CA THR A 99 -52.25 27.59 -13.92
C THR A 99 -52.55 26.18 -13.48
N SER A 100 -52.75 25.27 -14.43
CA SER A 100 -52.71 23.84 -14.15
C SER A 100 -51.27 23.52 -13.74
N THR A 101 -51.08 23.20 -12.46
CA THR A 101 -49.89 22.44 -12.00
C THR A 101 -49.75 21.22 -12.94
N PRO A 102 -48.54 20.95 -13.46
CA PRO A 102 -48.36 19.76 -14.30
C PRO A 102 -48.85 18.54 -13.51
N PRO A 103 -49.61 17.62 -14.13
CA PRO A 103 -50.14 16.43 -13.45
C PRO A 103 -48.97 15.70 -12.83
N LEU A 104 -49.10 15.33 -11.52
CA LEU A 104 -48.12 14.52 -10.83
C LEU A 104 -47.81 13.29 -11.67
N PRO A 105 -46.50 12.89 -11.82
CA PRO A 105 -46.13 11.73 -12.61
C PRO A 105 -46.84 10.46 -12.10
N ILE A 106 -47.19 9.58 -13.00
CA ILE A 106 -47.72 8.26 -12.69
C ILE A 106 -46.62 7.52 -11.91
N TRP A 107 -46.96 7.01 -10.71
CA TRP A 107 -45.94 6.54 -9.74
C TRP A 107 -46.37 5.25 -9.05
N ASN A 108 -45.59 4.15 -9.21
CA ASN A 108 -45.81 2.91 -8.46
C ASN A 108 -44.59 2.38 -7.72
N VAL A 109 -43.58 3.22 -7.42
CA VAL A 109 -42.40 2.78 -6.65
C VAL A 109 -42.86 2.37 -5.25
N PRO A 110 -42.69 1.10 -4.84
CA PRO A 110 -43.20 0.58 -3.58
C PRO A 110 -42.35 0.98 -2.38
N HIS A 111 -41.12 1.42 -2.63
CA HIS A 111 -40.13 1.77 -1.62
C HIS A 111 -40.26 3.23 -1.19
N ARG A 112 -40.11 3.49 0.12
CA ARG A 112 -39.97 4.85 0.65
C ARG A 112 -38.54 5.34 0.42
N ARG A 113 -38.37 6.66 0.24
CA ARG A 113 -37.04 7.26 0.15
C ARG A 113 -36.28 7.04 1.45
N ASN A 114 -35.02 6.58 1.37
CA ASN A 114 -34.18 6.32 2.53
C ASN A 114 -33.66 7.65 3.11
N PRO A 115 -34.07 8.03 4.35
CA PRO A 115 -33.63 9.28 4.96
C PRO A 115 -32.15 9.30 5.32
N PHE A 116 -31.50 8.14 5.36
CA PHE A 116 -30.08 7.99 5.69
C PHE A 116 -29.20 7.82 4.44
N PHE A 117 -29.78 7.86 3.23
CA PHE A 117 -29.01 7.72 2.01
C PHE A 117 -27.85 8.73 1.98
N THR A 118 -26.63 8.22 1.79
CA THR A 118 -25.39 9.01 1.92
C THR A 118 -24.43 8.62 0.80
N GLY A 119 -23.78 9.63 0.18
CA GLY A 119 -22.83 9.41 -0.91
C GLY A 119 -23.46 8.99 -2.22
N ARG A 120 -22.69 8.28 -3.06
CA ARG A 120 -23.10 7.77 -4.38
C ARG A 120 -23.49 8.84 -5.41
N GLU A 121 -23.07 10.08 -5.19
CA GLU A 121 -23.41 11.20 -6.07
C GLU A 121 -22.89 10.97 -7.51
N GLU A 122 -21.68 10.42 -7.64
CA GLU A 122 -21.08 10.14 -8.96
C GLU A 122 -21.88 9.10 -9.74
N ILE A 123 -22.35 8.05 -9.07
CA ILE A 123 -23.17 7.00 -9.69
C ILE A 123 -24.52 7.56 -10.14
N LEU A 124 -25.19 8.37 -9.30
CA LEU A 124 -26.46 8.98 -9.63
C LEU A 124 -26.35 9.97 -10.79
N ILE A 125 -25.31 10.78 -10.83
CA ILE A 125 -25.01 11.71 -11.92
C ILE A 125 -24.67 10.94 -13.20
N HIS A 126 -23.87 9.89 -13.09
CA HIS A 126 -23.53 9.04 -14.22
C HIS A 126 -24.77 8.36 -14.83
N LEU A 127 -25.62 7.73 -13.99
CA LEU A 127 -26.91 7.18 -14.42
C LEU A 127 -27.77 8.21 -15.15
N TYR A 128 -27.92 9.41 -14.56
CA TYR A 128 -28.69 10.50 -15.18
C TYR A 128 -28.12 10.92 -16.53
N THR A 129 -26.80 11.02 -16.63
CA THR A 129 -26.12 11.42 -17.86
C THR A 129 -26.28 10.37 -18.96
N VAL A 130 -26.08 9.08 -18.62
CA VAL A 130 -26.15 7.99 -19.60
C VAL A 130 -27.58 7.77 -20.08
N LEU A 131 -28.57 7.73 -19.19
CA LEU A 131 -29.97 7.57 -19.55
C LEU A 131 -30.50 8.70 -20.45
N ARG A 132 -29.94 9.95 -20.28
CA ARG A 132 -30.34 11.07 -21.14
C ARG A 132 -29.56 11.22 -22.44
N SER A 133 -28.28 10.81 -22.48
CA SER A 133 -27.46 10.90 -23.68
C SER A 133 -27.89 9.95 -24.80
N SER A 134 -28.57 8.87 -24.45
CA SER A 134 -29.08 7.87 -25.40
C SER A 134 -30.19 8.37 -26.33
N LYS A 135 -30.71 9.59 -26.12
CA LYS A 135 -31.82 10.14 -26.94
C LYS A 135 -31.53 10.45 -28.42
N ALA A 136 -30.26 10.38 -28.84
CA ALA A 136 -29.82 10.62 -30.20
C ALA A 136 -29.71 9.37 -31.07
N ALA A 137 -29.82 8.16 -30.51
CA ALA A 137 -29.75 6.89 -31.22
C ALA A 137 -31.08 6.12 -31.03
N ALA A 138 -31.58 5.52 -32.05
CA ALA A 138 -32.92 4.86 -32.12
C ALA A 138 -33.08 3.62 -31.22
N LEU A 139 -32.15 3.31 -30.32
CA LEU A 139 -32.15 2.20 -29.36
C LEU A 139 -31.57 2.71 -28.03
N THR A 140 -32.44 2.97 -27.04
CA THR A 140 -32.03 3.19 -25.65
C THR A 140 -31.62 1.83 -25.07
N GLN A 141 -30.29 1.62 -24.93
CA GLN A 141 -29.79 0.44 -24.24
C GLN A 141 -30.13 0.56 -22.75
N ALA A 142 -30.72 -0.47 -22.17
CA ALA A 142 -31.02 -0.50 -20.74
C ALA A 142 -29.76 -0.33 -19.92
N GLN A 143 -29.84 0.38 -18.79
CA GLN A 143 -28.74 0.51 -17.83
C GLN A 143 -28.94 -0.47 -16.68
N ALA A 144 -27.89 -1.16 -16.25
CA ALA A 144 -27.98 -2.13 -15.18
C ALA A 144 -27.05 -1.79 -14.02
N ILE A 145 -27.62 -1.52 -12.86
CA ILE A 145 -26.91 -1.38 -11.61
C ILE A 145 -26.54 -2.78 -11.12
N SER A 146 -25.23 -3.12 -11.15
CA SER A 146 -24.73 -4.44 -10.75
C SER A 146 -23.82 -4.36 -9.54
N GLY A 147 -23.65 -5.47 -8.82
CA GLY A 147 -22.75 -5.59 -7.69
C GLY A 147 -23.21 -6.58 -6.62
N LEU A 148 -22.43 -6.67 -5.55
CA LEU A 148 -22.62 -7.61 -4.45
C LEU A 148 -24.01 -7.51 -3.80
N GLY A 149 -24.50 -8.62 -3.22
CA GLY A 149 -25.70 -8.60 -2.36
C GLY A 149 -25.50 -7.68 -1.16
N GLY A 150 -26.47 -6.80 -0.88
CA GLY A 150 -26.39 -5.86 0.23
C GLY A 150 -25.57 -4.57 -0.03
N ILE A 151 -25.06 -4.38 -1.27
CA ILE A 151 -24.26 -3.19 -1.66
C ILE A 151 -25.12 -1.93 -1.87
N GLY A 152 -26.46 -2.08 -1.88
CA GLY A 152 -27.39 -0.95 -2.00
C GLY A 152 -27.86 -0.64 -3.42
N LYS A 153 -27.84 -1.61 -4.36
CA LYS A 153 -28.34 -1.44 -5.75
C LYS A 153 -29.76 -0.91 -5.81
N THR A 154 -30.69 -1.58 -5.13
CA THR A 154 -32.09 -1.17 -5.01
C THR A 154 -32.21 0.23 -4.41
N GLN A 155 -31.41 0.56 -3.39
CA GLN A 155 -31.39 1.89 -2.78
C GLN A 155 -30.92 3.00 -3.74
N VAL A 156 -29.94 2.70 -4.61
CA VAL A 156 -29.50 3.64 -5.65
C VAL A 156 -30.61 3.86 -6.67
N ALA A 157 -31.31 2.79 -7.09
CA ALA A 157 -32.45 2.89 -8.01
C ALA A 157 -33.62 3.67 -7.40
N VAL A 158 -33.94 3.44 -6.11
CA VAL A 158 -34.97 4.20 -5.35
C VAL A 158 -34.58 5.68 -5.27
N GLU A 159 -33.35 5.99 -4.82
CA GLU A 159 -32.89 7.38 -4.73
C GLU A 159 -32.88 8.08 -6.09
N TYR A 160 -32.48 7.35 -7.16
CA TYR A 160 -32.55 7.87 -8.53
C TYR A 160 -34.00 8.25 -8.90
N ALA A 161 -34.95 7.35 -8.66
CA ALA A 161 -36.36 7.59 -8.94
C ALA A 161 -36.90 8.82 -8.20
N TYR A 162 -36.58 8.96 -6.90
CA TYR A 162 -37.05 10.12 -6.12
C TYR A 162 -36.37 11.43 -6.52
N ARG A 163 -35.06 11.39 -6.79
CA ARG A 163 -34.25 12.59 -7.08
C ARG A 163 -34.58 13.20 -8.44
N TYR A 164 -34.83 12.34 -9.43
CA TYR A 164 -35.10 12.76 -10.81
C TYR A 164 -36.57 12.62 -11.22
N ARG A 165 -37.46 12.54 -10.23
CA ARG A 165 -38.90 12.38 -10.42
C ARG A 165 -39.51 13.35 -11.43
N ASP A 166 -39.17 14.61 -11.33
CA ASP A 166 -39.75 15.71 -12.12
C ASP A 166 -39.32 15.66 -13.61
N HIS A 167 -38.41 14.79 -13.96
CA HIS A 167 -37.94 14.59 -15.32
C HIS A 167 -38.71 13.50 -16.08
N TYR A 168 -39.59 12.77 -15.39
CA TYR A 168 -40.38 11.68 -15.95
C TYR A 168 -41.87 11.96 -15.80
N GLN A 169 -42.64 11.56 -16.81
CA GLN A 169 -44.12 11.57 -16.77
C GLN A 169 -44.68 10.35 -16.06
N ALA A 170 -43.94 9.24 -16.06
CA ALA A 170 -44.31 8.01 -15.38
C ALA A 170 -43.03 7.29 -14.89
N ILE A 171 -43.08 6.74 -13.68
CA ILE A 171 -42.02 5.90 -13.12
C ILE A 171 -42.65 4.59 -12.67
N PHE A 172 -42.19 3.51 -13.25
CA PHE A 172 -42.70 2.16 -13.03
C PHE A 172 -41.67 1.30 -12.35
N TRP A 173 -42.07 0.61 -11.30
CA TRP A 173 -41.24 -0.36 -10.57
C TRP A 173 -41.83 -1.76 -10.75
N ILE A 174 -40.97 -2.71 -11.16
CA ILE A 174 -41.31 -4.10 -11.43
C ILE A 174 -40.40 -4.99 -10.62
N ASN A 175 -40.98 -5.92 -9.89
CA ASN A 175 -40.22 -6.97 -9.22
C ASN A 175 -39.84 -8.06 -10.25
N ALA A 176 -38.55 -8.16 -10.58
CA ALA A 176 -38.05 -9.06 -11.62
C ALA A 176 -37.45 -10.37 -11.07
N THR A 177 -37.88 -10.82 -9.91
CA THR A 177 -37.40 -12.08 -9.30
C THR A 177 -37.90 -13.35 -10.00
N SER A 178 -39.05 -13.29 -10.71
CA SER A 178 -39.59 -14.39 -11.48
C SER A 178 -40.50 -13.90 -12.61
N ARG A 179 -40.73 -14.73 -13.64
CA ARG A 179 -41.64 -14.40 -14.76
C ARG A 179 -43.05 -14.09 -14.28
N ASP A 180 -43.53 -14.82 -13.28
CA ASP A 180 -44.85 -14.62 -12.70
C ASP A 180 -44.96 -13.29 -11.94
N ALA A 181 -43.91 -12.91 -11.22
CA ALA A 181 -43.85 -11.62 -10.52
C ALA A 181 -43.90 -10.45 -11.52
N ILE A 182 -43.11 -10.52 -12.59
CA ILE A 182 -43.13 -9.51 -13.67
C ILE A 182 -44.52 -9.41 -14.28
N SER A 183 -45.12 -10.55 -14.61
CA SER A 183 -46.48 -10.59 -15.23
C SER A 183 -47.55 -9.95 -14.31
N ALA A 184 -47.51 -10.25 -13.02
CA ALA A 184 -48.43 -9.67 -12.02
C ALA A 184 -48.26 -8.14 -11.90
N ASP A 185 -47.01 -7.67 -11.92
CA ASP A 185 -46.75 -6.24 -11.88
C ASP A 185 -47.17 -5.52 -13.16
N PHE A 186 -47.02 -6.16 -14.33
CA PHE A 186 -47.51 -5.62 -15.59
C PHE A 186 -49.05 -5.54 -15.63
N VAL A 187 -49.77 -6.48 -15.02
CA VAL A 187 -51.21 -6.38 -14.83
C VAL A 187 -51.56 -5.18 -13.94
N THR A 188 -50.82 -4.98 -12.88
CA THR A 188 -50.98 -3.81 -12.01
C THR A 188 -50.74 -2.49 -12.75
N LEU A 189 -49.73 -2.46 -13.64
CA LEU A 189 -49.45 -1.30 -14.49
C LEU A 189 -50.59 -1.02 -15.46
N ALA A 190 -51.19 -2.05 -16.07
CA ALA A 190 -52.33 -1.87 -16.96
C ALA A 190 -53.51 -1.19 -16.25
N ALA A 191 -53.76 -1.57 -15.00
CA ALA A 191 -54.80 -0.93 -14.18
C ALA A 191 -54.42 0.51 -13.83
N LEU A 192 -53.16 0.79 -13.47
CA LEU A 192 -52.66 2.12 -13.16
C LEU A 192 -52.75 3.07 -14.37
N LEU A 193 -52.53 2.53 -15.56
CA LEU A 193 -52.57 3.26 -16.82
C LEU A 193 -53.99 3.36 -17.38
N ASN A 194 -55.01 2.77 -16.71
CA ASN A 194 -56.41 2.68 -17.16
C ASN A 194 -56.53 2.13 -18.59
N LEU A 195 -55.77 1.09 -18.92
CA LEU A 195 -55.82 0.48 -20.27
C LEU A 195 -57.11 -0.29 -20.46
N PRO A 196 -57.72 -0.28 -21.68
CA PRO A 196 -58.94 -1.03 -21.96
C PRO A 196 -58.83 -2.52 -21.65
N GLU A 197 -57.64 -3.09 -21.85
CA GLU A 197 -57.36 -4.53 -21.68
C GLU A 197 -57.10 -4.93 -20.22
N GLN A 198 -57.18 -4.03 -19.23
CA GLN A 198 -56.86 -4.31 -17.82
C GLN A 198 -57.71 -5.42 -17.17
N GLN A 199 -58.88 -5.71 -17.69
CA GLN A 199 -59.78 -6.74 -17.18
C GLN A 199 -59.72 -8.05 -17.98
N GLU A 200 -58.86 -8.15 -18.97
CA GLU A 200 -58.71 -9.38 -19.78
C GLU A 200 -58.16 -10.51 -18.94
N LYS A 201 -58.70 -11.72 -19.15
CA LYS A 201 -58.29 -12.93 -18.42
C LYS A 201 -56.96 -13.48 -18.90
N GLU A 202 -56.60 -13.24 -20.15
CA GLU A 202 -55.35 -13.67 -20.76
C GLU A 202 -54.27 -12.65 -20.48
N GLN A 203 -53.33 -13.01 -19.63
CA GLN A 203 -52.20 -12.10 -19.22
C GLN A 203 -51.38 -11.60 -20.40
N ASP A 204 -51.21 -12.40 -21.46
CA ASP A 204 -50.46 -11.99 -22.66
C ASP A 204 -51.13 -10.83 -23.42
N ILE A 205 -52.43 -10.66 -23.33
CA ILE A 205 -53.14 -9.53 -23.94
C ILE A 205 -52.82 -8.27 -23.15
N VAL A 206 -52.88 -8.35 -21.82
CA VAL A 206 -52.53 -7.23 -20.89
C VAL A 206 -51.08 -6.82 -21.07
N LEU A 207 -50.16 -7.78 -21.12
CA LEU A 207 -48.74 -7.58 -21.35
C LEU A 207 -48.48 -6.81 -22.66
N ARG A 208 -49.09 -7.23 -23.75
CA ARG A 208 -49.00 -6.56 -25.06
C ARG A 208 -49.58 -5.15 -25.04
N ALA A 209 -50.62 -4.89 -24.28
CA ALA A 209 -51.20 -3.56 -24.13
C ALA A 209 -50.25 -2.61 -23.40
N VAL A 210 -49.61 -3.03 -22.27
CA VAL A 210 -48.62 -2.25 -21.55
C VAL A 210 -47.39 -1.98 -22.43
N LYS A 211 -46.88 -3.00 -23.14
CA LYS A 211 -45.75 -2.82 -24.08
C LYS A 211 -46.06 -1.84 -25.19
N ARG A 212 -47.29 -1.85 -25.72
CA ARG A 212 -47.77 -0.88 -26.72
C ARG A 212 -47.81 0.53 -26.15
N TRP A 213 -48.25 0.68 -24.89
CA TRP A 213 -48.24 1.97 -24.20
C TRP A 213 -46.82 2.50 -24.02
N LEU A 214 -45.88 1.68 -23.51
CA LEU A 214 -44.47 2.03 -23.36
C LEU A 214 -43.82 2.41 -24.71
N SER A 215 -44.19 1.74 -25.79
CA SER A 215 -43.68 2.06 -27.14
C SER A 215 -44.25 3.35 -27.73
N SER A 216 -45.45 3.78 -27.32
CA SER A 216 -46.13 4.97 -27.85
C SER A 216 -45.98 6.23 -27.01
N HIS A 217 -45.50 6.13 -25.78
CA HIS A 217 -45.32 7.26 -24.85
C HIS A 217 -43.83 7.53 -24.61
N THR A 218 -43.53 8.74 -24.20
CA THR A 218 -42.15 9.21 -23.97
C THR A 218 -41.97 9.63 -22.52
N HIS A 219 -40.70 9.81 -22.06
CA HIS A 219 -40.42 10.31 -20.73
C HIS A 219 -40.92 9.43 -19.58
N TRP A 220 -40.87 8.13 -19.73
CA TRP A 220 -41.10 7.17 -18.67
C TRP A 220 -39.81 6.49 -18.23
N LEU A 221 -39.75 6.03 -16.99
CA LEU A 221 -38.70 5.22 -16.42
C LEU A 221 -39.26 3.88 -15.97
N LEU A 222 -38.71 2.78 -16.50
CA LEU A 222 -39.06 1.41 -16.10
C LEU A 222 -37.90 0.85 -15.29
N ILE A 223 -38.11 0.55 -14.01
CA ILE A 223 -37.13 -0.06 -13.11
C ILE A 223 -37.52 -1.53 -12.93
N LEU A 224 -36.63 -2.44 -13.32
CA LEU A 224 -36.73 -3.88 -13.09
C LEU A 224 -35.78 -4.25 -11.96
N ASP A 225 -36.30 -4.55 -10.77
CA ASP A 225 -35.52 -4.81 -9.56
C ASP A 225 -35.32 -6.30 -9.35
N ASN A 226 -34.07 -6.69 -8.95
CA ASN A 226 -33.64 -8.06 -8.70
C ASN A 226 -33.73 -9.00 -9.94
N VAL A 227 -33.14 -8.58 -11.04
CA VAL A 227 -33.03 -9.41 -12.26
C VAL A 227 -31.90 -10.45 -12.03
N ASP A 228 -32.30 -11.72 -11.85
CA ASP A 228 -31.37 -12.86 -11.71
C ASP A 228 -31.15 -13.63 -13.03
N ASP A 229 -32.02 -13.42 -14.03
CA ASP A 229 -31.96 -14.05 -15.35
C ASP A 229 -32.31 -13.02 -16.42
N LEU A 230 -31.42 -12.82 -17.39
CA LEU A 230 -31.60 -11.86 -18.47
C LEU A 230 -32.55 -12.38 -19.54
N GLU A 231 -32.55 -13.68 -19.82
CA GLU A 231 -33.44 -14.26 -20.84
C GLU A 231 -34.89 -14.06 -20.44
N MET A 232 -35.19 -14.13 -19.16
CA MET A 232 -36.53 -13.94 -18.62
C MET A 232 -37.09 -12.55 -18.91
N ILE A 233 -36.27 -11.49 -18.90
CA ILE A 233 -36.75 -10.10 -19.03
C ILE A 233 -36.86 -9.62 -20.47
N VAL A 234 -36.19 -10.27 -21.43
CA VAL A 234 -36.16 -9.84 -22.84
C VAL A 234 -37.60 -9.75 -23.42
N ASP A 235 -38.49 -10.72 -23.07
CA ASP A 235 -39.87 -10.71 -23.50
C ASP A 235 -40.70 -9.52 -22.95
N PHE A 236 -40.25 -8.88 -21.87
CA PHE A 236 -40.97 -7.79 -21.21
C PHE A 236 -40.42 -6.40 -21.59
N LEU A 237 -39.23 -6.33 -22.16
CA LEU A 237 -38.68 -5.07 -22.63
C LEU A 237 -39.43 -4.57 -23.88
N PRO A 238 -39.70 -3.27 -24.02
CA PRO A 238 -40.26 -2.70 -25.22
C PRO A 238 -39.27 -2.79 -26.39
N ALA A 239 -39.73 -3.23 -27.56
CA ALA A 239 -38.87 -3.37 -28.74
C ALA A 239 -38.36 -2.01 -29.30
N THR A 240 -39.17 -0.97 -29.10
CA THR A 240 -38.85 0.43 -29.46
C THR A 240 -39.44 1.32 -28.39
N GLY A 241 -38.76 2.42 -28.04
CA GLY A 241 -39.29 3.34 -27.03
C GLY A 241 -38.37 4.51 -26.79
N THR A 242 -38.95 5.59 -26.33
CA THR A 242 -38.27 6.84 -25.97
C THR A 242 -38.24 7.04 -24.46
N GLY A 243 -38.39 5.98 -23.67
CA GLY A 243 -38.24 5.95 -22.23
C GLY A 243 -36.94 5.31 -21.81
N ASP A 244 -36.68 5.37 -20.52
CA ASP A 244 -35.48 4.87 -19.91
C ASP A 244 -35.75 3.54 -19.16
N VAL A 245 -34.81 2.59 -19.26
CA VAL A 245 -34.89 1.29 -18.58
C VAL A 245 -33.68 1.16 -17.64
N LEU A 246 -33.99 0.86 -16.36
CA LEU A 246 -33.01 0.66 -15.32
C LEU A 246 -33.18 -0.72 -14.67
N LEU A 247 -32.16 -1.52 -14.66
CA LEU A 247 -32.13 -2.83 -14.02
C LEU A 247 -31.35 -2.81 -12.74
N THR A 248 -31.75 -3.57 -11.74
CA THR A 248 -30.85 -3.95 -10.64
C THR A 248 -30.57 -5.45 -10.71
N THR A 249 -29.32 -5.85 -10.65
CA THR A 249 -28.94 -7.26 -10.84
C THR A 249 -27.70 -7.63 -10.05
N ARG A 250 -27.52 -8.94 -9.81
CA ARG A 250 -26.25 -9.50 -9.31
C ARG A 250 -25.37 -9.99 -10.46
N LEU A 251 -25.90 -10.11 -11.66
CA LEU A 251 -25.18 -10.58 -12.83
C LEU A 251 -24.06 -9.62 -13.22
N GLN A 252 -22.90 -10.16 -13.58
CA GLN A 252 -21.75 -9.39 -14.05
C GLN A 252 -21.66 -9.36 -15.58
N ALA A 253 -22.16 -10.41 -16.27
CA ALA A 253 -22.22 -10.49 -17.71
C ALA A 253 -23.65 -10.17 -18.17
N LEU A 254 -23.83 -9.07 -18.89
CA LEU A 254 -25.14 -8.56 -19.32
C LEU A 254 -25.36 -8.65 -20.85
N GLY A 255 -24.36 -9.15 -21.57
CA GLY A 255 -24.42 -9.29 -23.03
C GLY A 255 -24.77 -7.97 -23.72
N THR A 256 -25.72 -8.03 -24.68
CA THR A 256 -26.24 -6.87 -25.39
C THR A 256 -27.50 -6.27 -24.75
N VAL A 257 -28.03 -6.88 -23.69
CA VAL A 257 -29.28 -6.49 -23.07
C VAL A 257 -29.20 -5.17 -22.32
N ALA A 258 -28.12 -4.96 -21.58
CA ALA A 258 -27.94 -3.75 -20.78
C ALA A 258 -26.46 -3.34 -20.65
N GLN A 259 -26.24 -2.05 -20.47
CA GLN A 259 -24.92 -1.52 -20.12
C GLN A 259 -24.74 -1.59 -18.60
N ARG A 260 -23.59 -2.12 -18.17
CA ARG A 260 -23.29 -2.32 -16.75
C ARG A 260 -22.79 -1.03 -16.08
N ILE A 261 -23.38 -0.71 -14.93
CA ILE A 261 -22.89 0.28 -13.98
C ILE A 261 -22.64 -0.45 -12.67
N GLU A 262 -21.39 -0.55 -12.28
CA GLU A 262 -21.00 -1.26 -11.07
C GLU A 262 -21.14 -0.37 -9.84
N VAL A 263 -21.78 -0.89 -8.77
CA VAL A 263 -21.84 -0.26 -7.46
C VAL A 263 -20.84 -0.95 -6.55
N GLU A 264 -19.90 -0.18 -6.07
CA GLU A 264 -18.86 -0.64 -5.13
C GLU A 264 -19.28 -0.42 -3.67
N LYS A 265 -18.48 -0.91 -2.72
CA LYS A 265 -18.63 -0.64 -1.30
C LYS A 265 -18.54 0.87 -1.03
N MET A 266 -19.10 1.32 0.08
CA MET A 266 -18.97 2.72 0.49
C MET A 266 -17.52 3.05 0.78
N GLU A 267 -17.09 4.23 0.33
CA GLU A 267 -15.82 4.81 0.77
C GLU A 267 -15.83 5.04 2.28
N LEU A 268 -14.65 5.08 2.91
CA LEU A 268 -14.55 5.16 4.37
C LEU A 268 -15.34 6.34 4.93
N ASP A 269 -15.17 7.52 4.35
CA ASP A 269 -15.85 8.74 4.81
C ASP A 269 -17.37 8.66 4.60
N GLU A 270 -17.83 8.09 3.50
CA GLU A 270 -19.24 7.85 3.23
C GLU A 270 -19.84 6.89 4.26
N GLY A 271 -19.15 5.78 4.54
CA GLY A 271 -19.57 4.78 5.50
C GLY A 271 -19.65 5.32 6.93
N VAL A 272 -18.67 6.13 7.34
CA VAL A 272 -18.65 6.78 8.65
C VAL A 272 -19.81 7.77 8.77
N MET A 273 -20.05 8.60 7.78
CA MET A 273 -21.18 9.53 7.75
C MET A 273 -22.51 8.80 7.79
N PHE A 274 -22.65 7.72 7.01
CA PHE A 274 -23.85 6.89 7.02
C PHE A 274 -24.12 6.29 8.42
N LEU A 275 -23.12 5.67 9.05
CA LEU A 275 -23.25 5.04 10.35
C LEU A 275 -23.59 6.05 11.46
N LEU A 276 -22.94 7.22 11.47
CA LEU A 276 -23.19 8.27 12.45
C LEU A 276 -24.61 8.85 12.33
N ARG A 277 -25.13 9.00 11.10
CA ARG A 277 -26.52 9.41 10.85
C ARG A 277 -27.50 8.31 11.26
N ARG A 278 -27.21 7.07 10.88
CA ARG A 278 -28.06 5.93 11.19
C ARG A 278 -28.19 5.64 12.68
N THR A 279 -27.11 5.86 13.43
CA THR A 279 -27.10 5.76 14.91
C THR A 279 -27.63 7.01 15.62
N LYS A 280 -28.00 8.06 14.88
CA LYS A 280 -28.43 9.38 15.41
C LYS A 280 -27.36 10.08 16.27
N VAL A 281 -26.11 9.67 16.20
CA VAL A 281 -24.97 10.40 16.79
C VAL A 281 -24.74 11.72 16.06
N LEU A 282 -24.97 11.74 14.76
CA LEU A 282 -24.96 12.94 13.92
C LEU A 282 -26.41 13.31 13.56
N ALA A 283 -26.91 14.40 14.12
CA ALA A 283 -28.25 14.90 13.82
C ALA A 283 -28.34 15.50 12.39
N PRO A 284 -29.53 15.51 11.77
CA PRO A 284 -29.70 16.19 10.48
C PRO A 284 -29.28 17.66 10.55
N GLY A 285 -28.46 18.10 9.59
CA GLY A 285 -27.98 19.48 9.54
C GLY A 285 -26.78 19.82 10.42
N THR A 286 -26.27 18.85 11.19
CA THR A 286 -25.07 19.02 12.03
C THR A 286 -23.81 18.74 11.22
N SER A 287 -22.74 19.54 11.41
CA SER A 287 -21.43 19.28 10.78
C SER A 287 -20.73 18.09 11.41
N PHE A 288 -19.99 17.33 10.59
CA PHE A 288 -19.15 16.21 11.04
C PHE A 288 -18.14 16.61 12.13
N ASP A 289 -17.59 17.82 12.05
CA ASP A 289 -16.61 18.36 13.00
C ASP A 289 -17.16 18.51 14.43
N GLN A 290 -18.49 18.49 14.60
CA GLN A 290 -19.15 18.56 15.91
C GLN A 290 -19.31 17.19 16.58
N VAL A 291 -19.04 16.10 15.87
CA VAL A 291 -19.03 14.76 16.45
C VAL A 291 -17.77 14.59 17.30
N PRO A 292 -17.87 14.08 18.55
CA PRO A 292 -16.69 13.80 19.36
C PRO A 292 -15.69 12.93 18.63
N LYS A 293 -14.39 13.25 18.70
CA LYS A 293 -13.30 12.52 18.00
C LYS A 293 -13.30 11.03 18.33
N GLU A 294 -13.65 10.67 19.55
CA GLU A 294 -13.78 9.27 19.97
C GLU A 294 -14.88 8.54 19.20
N ASN A 295 -16.04 9.17 18.98
CA ASN A 295 -17.11 8.59 18.18
C ASN A 295 -16.75 8.51 16.71
N GLN A 296 -15.97 9.48 16.18
CA GLN A 296 -15.44 9.41 14.83
C GLN A 296 -14.49 8.20 14.68
N ALA A 297 -13.58 8.01 15.62
CA ALA A 297 -12.64 6.88 15.62
C ALA A 297 -13.37 5.54 15.67
N HIS A 298 -14.29 5.35 16.63
CA HIS A 298 -15.07 4.11 16.75
C HIS A 298 -15.95 3.85 15.51
N ALA A 299 -16.55 4.87 14.93
CA ALA A 299 -17.32 4.73 13.68
C ALA A 299 -16.41 4.28 12.53
N THR A 300 -15.21 4.86 12.43
CA THR A 300 -14.20 4.48 11.45
C THR A 300 -13.81 2.99 11.60
N GLU A 301 -13.52 2.56 12.81
CA GLU A 301 -13.20 1.15 13.11
C GLU A 301 -14.34 0.19 12.76
N ILE A 302 -15.59 0.57 13.05
CA ILE A 302 -16.77 -0.25 12.68
C ILE A 302 -16.92 -0.32 11.16
N VAL A 303 -16.73 0.79 10.43
CA VAL A 303 -16.82 0.80 8.96
C VAL A 303 -15.72 -0.07 8.35
N MET A 304 -14.49 0.00 8.87
CA MET A 304 -13.39 -0.88 8.45
C MET A 304 -13.70 -2.35 8.75
N ALA A 305 -14.24 -2.66 9.93
CA ALA A 305 -14.59 -4.02 10.33
C ALA A 305 -15.73 -4.61 9.47
N LEU A 306 -16.66 -3.76 9.02
CA LEU A 306 -17.78 -4.12 8.14
C LEU A 306 -17.46 -3.87 6.65
N ASP A 307 -16.21 -3.47 6.34
CA ASP A 307 -15.68 -3.26 4.99
C ASP A 307 -16.58 -2.37 4.11
N GLY A 308 -17.17 -1.33 4.69
CA GLY A 308 -18.00 -0.36 3.98
C GLY A 308 -19.28 -0.92 3.36
N LEU A 309 -19.75 -2.12 3.74
CA LEU A 309 -20.97 -2.71 3.19
C LEU A 309 -22.23 -2.02 3.74
N PRO A 310 -23.04 -1.33 2.93
CA PRO A 310 -24.20 -0.55 3.39
C PRO A 310 -25.19 -1.34 4.24
N LEU A 311 -25.54 -2.58 3.83
CA LEU A 311 -26.46 -3.42 4.57
C LEU A 311 -25.92 -3.79 5.97
N ALA A 312 -24.63 -4.07 6.08
CA ALA A 312 -24.00 -4.38 7.37
C ALA A 312 -23.92 -3.13 8.28
N LEU A 313 -23.65 -1.97 7.68
CA LEU A 313 -23.65 -0.69 8.40
C LEU A 313 -25.03 -0.30 8.86
N ASP A 314 -26.08 -0.50 8.05
CA ASP A 314 -27.47 -0.29 8.46
C ASP A 314 -27.86 -1.22 9.60
N GLN A 315 -27.48 -2.50 9.52
CA GLN A 315 -27.73 -3.49 10.56
C GLN A 315 -27.01 -3.13 11.88
N ALA A 316 -25.77 -2.69 11.81
CA ALA A 316 -25.00 -2.21 12.96
C ALA A 316 -25.65 -0.96 13.58
N GLY A 317 -26.02 0.00 12.72
CA GLY A 317 -26.68 1.22 13.15
C GLY A 317 -28.04 0.96 13.82
N ALA A 318 -28.84 0.03 13.24
CA ALA A 318 -30.10 -0.40 13.84
C ALA A 318 -29.91 -1.04 15.23
N TYR A 319 -28.92 -1.93 15.36
CA TYR A 319 -28.61 -2.56 16.64
C TYR A 319 -28.20 -1.52 17.70
N ILE A 320 -27.30 -0.59 17.33
CA ILE A 320 -26.83 0.47 18.23
C ILE A 320 -28.00 1.38 18.66
N GLU A 321 -28.87 1.75 17.71
CA GLU A 321 -30.06 2.57 17.98
C GLU A 321 -31.04 1.88 18.93
N GLU A 322 -31.39 0.62 18.67
CA GLU A 322 -32.36 -0.16 19.46
C GLU A 322 -31.85 -0.46 20.87
N THR A 323 -30.58 -0.84 20.98
CA THR A 323 -29.99 -1.23 22.27
C THR A 323 -29.41 -0.05 23.04
N ARG A 324 -29.21 1.10 22.38
CA ARG A 324 -28.52 2.29 22.93
C ARG A 324 -27.13 1.96 23.49
N CYS A 325 -26.44 0.96 22.93
CA CYS A 325 -25.19 0.46 23.50
C CYS A 325 -23.97 1.33 23.22
N GLY A 326 -24.09 2.31 22.31
CA GLY A 326 -22.95 3.12 21.83
C GLY A 326 -22.03 2.38 20.86
N LEU A 327 -21.20 3.14 20.13
CA LEU A 327 -20.30 2.64 19.09
C LEU A 327 -19.19 1.73 19.67
N SER A 328 -18.55 2.16 20.77
CA SER A 328 -17.46 1.40 21.42
C SER A 328 -17.91 0.02 21.89
N ARG A 329 -19.09 -0.07 22.54
CA ARG A 329 -19.63 -1.35 22.99
C ARG A 329 -19.99 -2.27 21.84
N TYR A 330 -20.55 -1.71 20.76
CA TYR A 330 -20.84 -2.50 19.54
C TYR A 330 -19.57 -3.11 18.98
N LEU A 331 -18.49 -2.33 18.89
CA LEU A 331 -17.19 -2.79 18.39
C LEU A 331 -16.64 -3.95 19.23
N GLY A 332 -16.68 -3.85 20.55
CA GLY A 332 -16.30 -4.93 21.47
C GLY A 332 -17.14 -6.20 21.30
N LEU A 333 -18.46 -6.05 21.12
CA LEU A 333 -19.36 -7.17 20.84
C LEU A 333 -19.10 -7.78 19.45
N TYR A 334 -18.79 -6.96 18.45
CA TYR A 334 -18.45 -7.46 17.12
C TYR A 334 -17.18 -8.31 17.13
N GLY A 335 -16.19 -7.92 17.91
CA GLY A 335 -14.96 -8.72 18.07
C GLY A 335 -15.20 -10.10 18.70
N THR A 336 -16.18 -10.23 19.62
CA THR A 336 -16.43 -11.46 20.39
C THR A 336 -17.63 -12.27 19.93
N ARG A 337 -18.64 -11.64 19.32
CA ARG A 337 -19.93 -12.27 18.94
C ARG A 337 -20.38 -11.87 17.52
N ARG A 338 -19.42 -11.78 16.60
CA ARG A 338 -19.68 -11.36 15.20
C ARG A 338 -20.80 -12.12 14.52
N ARG A 339 -20.80 -13.46 14.63
CA ARG A 339 -21.83 -14.33 14.03
C ARG A 339 -23.24 -13.99 14.50
N GLU A 340 -23.43 -13.82 15.81
CA GLU A 340 -24.74 -13.48 16.38
C GLU A 340 -25.23 -12.11 15.91
N LEU A 341 -24.31 -11.13 15.81
CA LEU A 341 -24.66 -9.79 15.34
C LEU A 341 -25.01 -9.77 13.86
N LEU A 342 -24.30 -10.50 13.01
CA LEU A 342 -24.57 -10.58 11.57
C LEU A 342 -25.85 -11.36 11.23
N LEU A 343 -26.34 -12.22 12.14
CA LEU A 343 -27.63 -12.90 12.05
C LEU A 343 -28.81 -12.08 12.61
N ARG A 344 -28.53 -10.98 13.30
CA ARG A 344 -29.59 -10.21 13.98
C ARG A 344 -29.99 -8.98 13.13
N ARG A 345 -31.20 -8.96 12.62
CA ARG A 345 -31.82 -7.80 11.94
C ARG A 345 -32.63 -6.98 12.94
N GLY A 346 -32.54 -5.65 12.89
CA GLY A 346 -33.34 -4.75 13.73
C GLY A 346 -34.84 -4.86 13.47
N ARG A 347 -35.66 -4.39 14.43
CA ARG A 347 -37.13 -4.48 14.37
C ARG A 347 -37.76 -3.65 13.23
N PHE A 348 -37.07 -2.62 12.79
CA PHE A 348 -37.52 -1.70 11.74
C PHE A 348 -36.46 -1.58 10.65
N PRO A 349 -36.29 -2.61 9.80
CA PRO A 349 -35.37 -2.51 8.65
C PRO A 349 -35.92 -1.49 7.65
N VAL A 350 -35.02 -0.70 7.04
CA VAL A 350 -35.46 0.35 6.11
C VAL A 350 -36.01 -0.28 4.82
N ASP A 351 -35.38 -1.34 4.29
CA ASP A 351 -35.83 -1.94 3.02
C ASP A 351 -35.47 -3.41 2.81
N HIS A 352 -34.51 -4.00 3.51
CA HIS A 352 -34.12 -5.39 3.31
C HIS A 352 -34.53 -6.24 4.53
N PRO A 353 -35.44 -7.22 4.39
CA PRO A 353 -35.97 -7.98 5.52
C PRO A 353 -34.95 -8.93 6.13
N GLU A 354 -34.01 -9.45 5.31
CA GLU A 354 -33.07 -10.48 5.72
C GLU A 354 -31.74 -9.91 6.26
N PRO A 355 -31.19 -10.55 7.31
CA PRO A 355 -29.84 -10.24 7.78
C PRO A 355 -28.75 -10.48 6.71
N VAL A 356 -27.61 -9.81 6.89
CA VAL A 356 -26.44 -9.96 6.01
C VAL A 356 -26.02 -11.42 5.84
N ALA A 357 -25.92 -12.14 6.96
CA ALA A 357 -25.50 -13.55 6.92
C ALA A 357 -26.50 -14.43 6.16
N THR A 358 -27.82 -14.20 6.31
CA THR A 358 -28.88 -14.96 5.61
C THR A 358 -28.84 -14.70 4.12
N THR A 359 -28.67 -13.45 3.70
CA THR A 359 -28.58 -13.04 2.29
C THR A 359 -27.51 -13.81 1.52
N TRP A 360 -26.36 -14.03 2.13
CA TRP A 360 -25.26 -14.77 1.49
C TRP A 360 -25.36 -16.28 1.65
N SER A 361 -25.90 -16.76 2.79
CA SER A 361 -26.11 -18.20 3.00
C SER A 361 -26.96 -18.83 1.90
N LEU A 362 -27.97 -18.11 1.39
CA LEU A 362 -28.76 -18.55 0.24
C LEU A 362 -27.91 -18.70 -1.04
N SER A 363 -27.01 -17.76 -1.29
CA SER A 363 -26.09 -17.83 -2.43
C SER A 363 -25.11 -19.01 -2.28
N PHE A 364 -24.60 -19.26 -1.07
CA PHE A 364 -23.72 -20.40 -0.78
C PHE A 364 -24.43 -21.74 -0.98
N GLN A 365 -25.67 -21.86 -0.51
CA GLN A 365 -26.48 -23.07 -0.70
C GLN A 365 -26.72 -23.37 -2.19
N ARG A 366 -26.99 -22.35 -3.01
CA ARG A 366 -27.13 -22.51 -4.46
C ARG A 366 -25.85 -22.99 -5.12
N VAL A 367 -24.69 -22.39 -4.75
CA VAL A 367 -23.38 -22.84 -5.25
C VAL A 367 -23.11 -24.29 -4.83
N GLU A 368 -23.42 -24.67 -3.59
CA GLU A 368 -23.22 -26.03 -3.07
C GLU A 368 -24.10 -27.04 -3.79
N GLN A 369 -25.34 -26.68 -4.17
CA GLN A 369 -26.23 -27.52 -4.96
C GLN A 369 -25.75 -27.70 -6.41
N GLU A 370 -25.16 -26.66 -7.02
CA GLU A 370 -24.65 -26.71 -8.39
C GLU A 370 -23.26 -27.36 -8.48
N SER A 371 -22.35 -27.09 -7.54
CA SER A 371 -20.99 -27.62 -7.57
C SER A 371 -20.31 -27.63 -6.19
N LEU A 372 -20.06 -28.84 -5.69
CA LEU A 372 -19.28 -29.03 -4.47
C LEU A 372 -17.84 -28.52 -4.61
N VAL A 373 -17.26 -28.60 -5.82
CA VAL A 373 -15.91 -28.12 -6.10
C VAL A 373 -15.86 -26.58 -6.06
N ALA A 374 -16.87 -25.90 -6.54
CA ALA A 374 -16.98 -24.44 -6.40
C ALA A 374 -17.14 -24.02 -4.93
N THR A 375 -17.83 -24.82 -4.13
CA THR A 375 -17.93 -24.61 -2.67
C THR A 375 -16.56 -24.74 -2.00
N ASP A 376 -15.76 -25.72 -2.40
CA ASP A 376 -14.39 -25.88 -1.89
C ASP A 376 -13.49 -24.72 -2.32
N LEU A 377 -13.68 -24.18 -3.53
CA LEU A 377 -12.98 -22.98 -3.98
C LEU A 377 -13.36 -21.74 -3.14
N LEU A 378 -14.64 -21.60 -2.77
CA LEU A 378 -15.08 -20.55 -1.85
C LEU A 378 -14.49 -20.72 -0.44
N ARG A 379 -14.42 -21.96 0.06
CA ARG A 379 -13.76 -22.26 1.34
C ARG A 379 -12.28 -21.90 1.31
N LEU A 380 -11.59 -22.18 0.22
CA LEU A 380 -10.19 -21.75 0.01
C LEU A 380 -10.10 -20.21 0.09
N PHE A 381 -10.92 -19.50 -0.65
CA PHE A 381 -10.91 -18.03 -0.66
C PHE A 381 -11.28 -17.43 0.69
N ALA A 382 -12.05 -18.14 1.51
CA ALA A 382 -12.38 -17.68 2.86
C ALA A 382 -11.16 -17.54 3.78
N PHE A 383 -10.05 -18.20 3.48
CA PHE A 383 -8.81 -18.18 4.26
C PHE A 383 -7.64 -17.47 3.56
N LEU A 384 -7.84 -16.90 2.37
CA LEU A 384 -6.84 -16.07 1.69
C LEU A 384 -7.06 -14.58 2.02
N ASP A 385 -6.06 -13.74 1.74
CA ASP A 385 -6.28 -12.29 1.75
C ASP A 385 -7.39 -11.95 0.76
N PRO A 386 -8.38 -11.13 1.14
CA PRO A 386 -9.56 -10.88 0.31
C PRO A 386 -9.26 -10.13 -0.97
N GLU A 387 -8.15 -9.42 -1.02
CA GLU A 387 -7.77 -8.57 -2.14
C GLU A 387 -6.66 -9.23 -2.97
N ALA A 388 -6.77 -9.11 -4.30
CA ALA A 388 -5.73 -9.50 -5.24
C ALA A 388 -5.21 -10.95 -5.11
N ILE A 389 -6.11 -11.95 -4.90
CA ILE A 389 -5.77 -13.37 -4.89
C ILE A 389 -5.20 -13.75 -6.26
N PRO A 390 -3.91 -14.14 -6.37
CA PRO A 390 -3.31 -14.50 -7.65
C PRO A 390 -3.95 -15.76 -8.24
N GLU A 391 -4.37 -15.73 -9.50
CA GLU A 391 -4.97 -16.92 -10.14
C GLU A 391 -3.96 -18.09 -10.21
N GLU A 392 -2.67 -17.79 -10.36
CA GLU A 392 -1.61 -18.81 -10.33
C GLU A 392 -1.51 -19.56 -9.00
N MET A 393 -2.05 -19.05 -7.91
CA MET A 393 -2.08 -19.75 -6.63
C MET A 393 -2.93 -21.02 -6.69
N LEU A 394 -3.99 -21.02 -7.49
CA LEU A 394 -4.85 -22.18 -7.71
C LEU A 394 -4.09 -23.29 -8.43
N THR A 395 -3.31 -22.95 -9.46
CA THR A 395 -2.58 -23.93 -10.27
C THR A 395 -1.32 -24.43 -9.55
N LEU A 396 -0.54 -23.53 -8.96
CA LEU A 396 0.71 -23.88 -8.28
C LEU A 396 0.46 -24.57 -6.93
N GLY A 397 -0.56 -24.17 -6.20
CA GLY A 397 -0.97 -24.80 -4.94
C GLY A 397 -1.88 -26.01 -5.09
N ALA A 398 -2.23 -26.40 -6.32
CA ALA A 398 -3.23 -27.43 -6.64
C ALA A 398 -3.05 -28.73 -5.84
N ALA A 399 -1.80 -29.15 -5.63
CA ALA A 399 -1.48 -30.39 -4.91
C ALA A 399 -2.05 -30.43 -3.48
N GLU A 400 -2.20 -29.27 -2.84
CA GLU A 400 -2.58 -29.11 -1.44
C GLU A 400 -4.07 -28.80 -1.23
N LEU A 401 -4.80 -28.46 -2.31
CA LEU A 401 -6.20 -28.00 -2.25
C LEU A 401 -7.23 -29.13 -1.99
N GLY A 402 -6.77 -30.37 -1.90
CA GLY A 402 -7.64 -31.54 -1.77
C GLY A 402 -7.98 -32.17 -3.14
N PRO A 403 -8.52 -33.40 -3.15
CA PRO A 403 -8.64 -34.20 -4.37
C PRO A 403 -9.48 -33.54 -5.45
N ALA A 404 -10.63 -32.96 -5.10
CA ALA A 404 -11.56 -32.38 -6.06
C ALA A 404 -11.01 -31.12 -6.74
N LEU A 405 -10.45 -30.19 -5.96
CA LEU A 405 -9.83 -28.97 -6.53
C LEU A 405 -8.52 -29.28 -7.26
N ARG A 406 -7.74 -30.28 -6.81
CA ARG A 406 -6.51 -30.70 -7.49
C ARG A 406 -6.78 -31.16 -8.93
N GLU A 407 -7.81 -31.94 -9.14
CA GLU A 407 -8.18 -32.44 -10.46
C GLU A 407 -8.55 -31.28 -11.39
N VAL A 408 -9.40 -30.37 -10.92
CA VAL A 408 -9.87 -29.21 -11.69
C VAL A 408 -8.78 -28.18 -11.93
N ALA A 409 -7.91 -27.93 -10.96
CA ALA A 409 -6.83 -26.93 -11.05
C ALA A 409 -5.78 -27.26 -12.14
N SER A 410 -5.74 -28.51 -12.63
CA SER A 410 -4.88 -28.91 -13.75
C SER A 410 -5.42 -28.49 -15.13
N ASP A 411 -6.71 -28.13 -15.24
CA ASP A 411 -7.38 -27.71 -16.46
C ASP A 411 -7.87 -26.26 -16.36
N PRO A 412 -7.25 -25.31 -17.05
CA PRO A 412 -7.63 -23.89 -16.99
C PRO A 412 -9.12 -23.63 -17.37
N LEU A 413 -9.69 -24.42 -18.28
CA LEU A 413 -11.09 -24.26 -18.69
C LEU A 413 -12.04 -24.63 -17.55
N GLN A 414 -11.74 -25.69 -16.81
CA GLN A 414 -12.53 -26.08 -15.64
C GLN A 414 -12.42 -25.04 -14.52
N VAL A 415 -11.24 -24.48 -14.29
CA VAL A 415 -11.04 -23.37 -13.34
C VAL A 415 -11.89 -22.17 -13.72
N ASP A 416 -11.88 -21.79 -15.01
CA ASP A 416 -12.71 -20.69 -15.52
C ASP A 416 -14.21 -20.95 -15.32
N THR A 417 -14.67 -22.19 -15.51
CA THR A 417 -16.06 -22.59 -15.27
C THR A 417 -16.47 -22.43 -13.80
N LEU A 418 -15.60 -22.80 -12.86
CA LEU A 418 -15.84 -22.59 -11.44
C LEU A 418 -15.85 -21.11 -11.07
N ILE A 419 -14.91 -20.33 -11.61
CA ILE A 419 -14.85 -18.89 -11.41
C ILE A 419 -16.13 -18.24 -11.96
N GLU A 420 -16.59 -18.61 -13.16
CA GLU A 420 -17.83 -18.12 -13.76
C GLU A 420 -19.04 -18.38 -12.86
N LEU A 421 -19.15 -19.57 -12.28
CA LEU A 421 -20.23 -19.89 -11.34
C LEU A 421 -20.20 -18.94 -10.12
N LEU A 422 -19.04 -18.70 -9.53
CA LEU A 422 -18.91 -17.80 -8.39
C LEU A 422 -19.17 -16.33 -8.75
N LEU A 423 -18.80 -15.90 -9.95
CA LEU A 423 -19.09 -14.58 -10.51
C LEU A 423 -20.60 -14.38 -10.72
N ARG A 424 -21.31 -15.40 -11.18
CA ARG A 424 -22.78 -15.39 -11.39
C ARG A 424 -23.54 -15.04 -10.10
N TYR A 425 -23.05 -15.55 -8.95
CA TYR A 425 -23.62 -15.21 -7.64
C TYR A 425 -23.00 -13.97 -6.99
N SER A 426 -22.14 -13.24 -7.68
CA SER A 426 -21.40 -12.05 -7.17
C SER A 426 -20.65 -12.30 -5.86
N LEU A 427 -20.16 -13.51 -5.63
CA LEU A 427 -19.40 -13.86 -4.43
C LEU A 427 -17.94 -13.48 -4.53
N ILE A 428 -17.43 -13.40 -5.76
CA ILE A 428 -16.07 -12.98 -6.09
C ILE A 428 -16.08 -11.94 -7.20
N ARG A 429 -14.93 -11.28 -7.39
CA ARG A 429 -14.62 -10.43 -8.54
C ARG A 429 -13.36 -10.94 -9.23
N ARG A 430 -13.24 -10.75 -10.53
CA ARG A 430 -12.06 -11.05 -11.33
C ARG A 430 -11.50 -9.80 -11.96
N SER A 431 -10.19 -9.57 -11.82
CA SER A 431 -9.46 -8.50 -12.47
C SER A 431 -8.52 -9.08 -13.54
N PRO A 432 -8.94 -9.13 -14.81
CA PRO A 432 -8.19 -9.81 -15.87
C PRO A 432 -6.82 -9.17 -16.14
N GLU A 433 -6.72 -7.85 -15.99
CA GLU A 433 -5.49 -7.09 -16.25
C GLU A 433 -4.33 -7.52 -15.35
N VAL A 434 -4.63 -7.77 -14.05
CA VAL A 434 -3.65 -8.19 -13.05
C VAL A 434 -3.73 -9.69 -12.72
N LYS A 435 -4.58 -10.44 -13.42
CA LYS A 435 -4.82 -11.89 -13.23
C LYS A 435 -5.06 -12.22 -11.76
N SER A 436 -6.00 -11.56 -11.13
CA SER A 436 -6.33 -11.74 -9.73
C SER A 436 -7.82 -11.83 -9.49
N LEU A 437 -8.17 -12.52 -8.41
CA LEU A 437 -9.52 -12.64 -7.87
C LEU A 437 -9.62 -11.86 -6.55
N SER A 438 -10.82 -11.46 -6.17
CA SER A 438 -11.08 -10.87 -4.86
C SER A 438 -12.42 -11.33 -4.31
N ILE A 439 -12.52 -11.34 -2.99
CA ILE A 439 -13.74 -11.73 -2.26
C ILE A 439 -14.00 -10.72 -1.15
N HIS A 440 -15.25 -10.38 -0.91
CA HIS A 440 -15.57 -9.42 0.15
C HIS A 440 -15.29 -10.01 1.54
N ARG A 441 -14.66 -9.23 2.43
CA ARG A 441 -14.24 -9.67 3.79
C ARG A 441 -15.37 -10.24 4.64
N LEU A 442 -16.59 -9.65 4.54
CA LEU A 442 -17.75 -10.18 5.25
C LEU A 442 -18.27 -11.49 4.65
N VAL A 443 -18.13 -11.71 3.34
CA VAL A 443 -18.42 -13.01 2.71
C VAL A 443 -17.51 -14.08 3.26
N GLN A 444 -16.20 -13.79 3.35
CA GLN A 444 -15.22 -14.67 4.00
C GLN A 444 -15.58 -14.96 5.46
N ALA A 445 -15.99 -13.91 6.20
CA ALA A 445 -16.35 -14.04 7.60
C ALA A 445 -17.56 -14.97 7.80
N VAL A 446 -18.63 -14.78 7.00
CA VAL A 446 -19.83 -15.63 7.06
C VAL A 446 -19.52 -17.08 6.66
N LEU A 447 -18.66 -17.28 5.65
CA LEU A 447 -18.21 -18.62 5.24
C LEU A 447 -17.46 -19.30 6.39
N ARG A 448 -16.48 -18.64 7.00
CA ARG A 448 -15.69 -19.18 8.13
C ARG A 448 -16.59 -19.48 9.34
N ASP A 449 -17.45 -18.52 9.71
CA ASP A 449 -18.36 -18.67 10.85
C ASP A 449 -19.40 -19.82 10.65
N GLY A 450 -19.67 -20.15 9.39
CA GLY A 450 -20.55 -21.28 9.01
C GLY A 450 -19.88 -22.65 9.06
N MET A 451 -18.54 -22.72 9.14
CA MET A 451 -17.79 -23.99 9.18
C MET A 451 -17.57 -24.46 10.62
N GLU A 452 -17.54 -25.76 10.84
CA GLU A 452 -17.06 -26.36 12.08
C GLU A 452 -15.55 -26.14 12.27
N ARG A 453 -15.09 -26.08 13.53
CA ARG A 453 -13.69 -25.75 13.86
C ARG A 453 -12.69 -26.68 13.18
N ASP A 454 -12.98 -27.96 13.05
CA ASP A 454 -12.10 -28.93 12.37
C ASP A 454 -12.02 -28.66 10.87
N THR A 455 -13.13 -28.28 10.26
CA THR A 455 -13.16 -27.86 8.85
C THR A 455 -12.37 -26.55 8.65
N GLN A 456 -12.51 -25.58 9.56
CA GLN A 456 -11.72 -24.35 9.52
C GLN A 456 -10.22 -24.65 9.64
N ARG A 457 -9.83 -25.52 10.56
CA ARG A 457 -8.44 -25.94 10.74
C ARG A 457 -7.89 -26.63 9.48
N LEU A 458 -8.66 -27.53 8.88
CA LEU A 458 -8.28 -28.21 7.63
C LEU A 458 -8.04 -27.21 6.49
N TRP A 459 -8.93 -26.24 6.31
CA TRP A 459 -8.77 -25.24 5.25
C TRP A 459 -7.64 -24.25 5.54
N ALA A 460 -7.42 -23.85 6.78
CA ALA A 460 -6.26 -23.07 7.18
C ALA A 460 -4.95 -23.78 6.84
N GLU A 461 -4.84 -25.09 7.15
CA GLU A 461 -3.67 -25.90 6.80
C GLU A 461 -3.47 -26.01 5.29
N ARG A 462 -4.52 -26.31 4.53
CA ARG A 462 -4.48 -26.39 3.06
C ARG A 462 -4.02 -25.05 2.43
N VAL A 463 -4.55 -23.93 2.92
CA VAL A 463 -4.16 -22.59 2.44
C VAL A 463 -2.70 -22.31 2.71
N ILE A 464 -2.19 -22.61 3.92
CA ILE A 464 -0.79 -22.38 4.24
C ILE A 464 0.11 -23.21 3.30
N ARG A 465 -0.21 -24.48 3.06
CA ARG A 465 0.53 -25.34 2.13
C ARG A 465 0.46 -24.83 0.68
N ALA A 466 -0.72 -24.41 0.23
CA ALA A 466 -0.90 -23.86 -1.11
C ALA A 466 -0.14 -22.55 -1.31
N VAL A 467 -0.19 -21.65 -0.33
CA VAL A 467 0.59 -20.40 -0.36
C VAL A 467 2.08 -20.67 -0.33
N ASN A 468 2.53 -21.67 0.46
CA ASN A 468 3.94 -22.11 0.47
C ASN A 468 4.40 -22.61 -0.90
N HIS A 469 3.61 -23.39 -1.61
CA HIS A 469 3.92 -23.83 -2.98
C HIS A 469 3.93 -22.66 -3.98
N ALA A 470 3.02 -21.71 -3.81
CA ALA A 470 2.94 -20.54 -4.66
C ALA A 470 4.05 -19.53 -4.39
N PHE A 471 4.55 -19.42 -3.16
CA PHE A 471 5.61 -18.49 -2.77
C PHE A 471 6.97 -19.03 -3.27
N PRO A 472 7.63 -18.34 -4.21
CA PRO A 472 8.90 -18.80 -4.77
C PRO A 472 10.08 -18.52 -3.82
N ASP A 473 11.22 -19.13 -4.10
CA ASP A 473 12.48 -18.70 -3.51
C ASP A 473 12.78 -17.24 -3.90
N VAL A 474 13.37 -16.49 -2.98
CA VAL A 474 13.52 -15.02 -3.12
C VAL A 474 14.72 -14.67 -3.98
N GLU A 475 14.45 -14.40 -5.24
CA GLU A 475 15.40 -13.93 -6.24
C GLU A 475 14.85 -12.67 -6.95
N LEU A 476 15.70 -11.88 -7.58
CA LEU A 476 15.27 -10.66 -8.27
C LEU A 476 14.14 -10.93 -9.29
N GLN A 477 14.23 -12.04 -10.00
CA GLN A 477 13.26 -12.44 -11.04
C GLN A 477 11.90 -12.85 -10.44
N THR A 478 11.88 -13.30 -9.19
CA THR A 478 10.68 -13.75 -8.50
C THR A 478 10.04 -12.69 -7.59
N TRP A 479 10.63 -11.52 -7.45
CA TRP A 479 10.16 -10.47 -6.55
C TRP A 479 8.71 -10.04 -6.80
N GLU A 480 8.29 -9.94 -8.04
CA GLU A 480 6.91 -9.59 -8.37
C GLU A 480 5.93 -10.63 -7.86
N ARG A 481 6.28 -11.91 -7.99
CA ARG A 481 5.47 -13.01 -7.46
C ARG A 481 5.51 -13.06 -5.92
N CYS A 482 6.67 -12.83 -5.29
CA CYS A 482 6.77 -12.68 -3.85
C CYS A 482 5.85 -11.55 -3.34
N ARG A 483 5.87 -10.39 -4.03
CA ARG A 483 5.02 -9.24 -3.70
C ARG A 483 3.54 -9.59 -3.72
N ARG A 484 3.09 -10.34 -4.74
CA ARG A 484 1.68 -10.77 -4.87
C ARG A 484 1.28 -11.79 -3.82
N CYS A 485 2.18 -12.70 -3.43
CA CYS A 485 1.91 -13.75 -2.44
C CYS A 485 2.07 -13.27 -0.98
N LEU A 486 2.78 -12.17 -0.74
CA LEU A 486 3.12 -11.70 0.61
C LEU A 486 1.92 -11.43 1.53
N PRO A 487 0.82 -10.76 1.11
CA PRO A 487 -0.35 -10.55 1.97
C PRO A 487 -0.95 -11.87 2.46
N HIS A 488 -1.00 -12.88 1.58
CA HIS A 488 -1.50 -14.20 1.91
C HIS A 488 -0.59 -14.92 2.91
N ALA A 489 0.74 -14.82 2.75
CA ALA A 489 1.71 -15.39 3.71
C ALA A 489 1.60 -14.72 5.09
N GLN A 490 1.44 -13.41 5.14
CA GLN A 490 1.24 -12.68 6.39
C GLN A 490 -0.07 -13.07 7.09
N LEU A 491 -1.14 -13.27 6.33
CA LEU A 491 -2.41 -13.76 6.87
C LEU A 491 -2.28 -15.20 7.39
N CYS A 492 -1.57 -16.09 6.70
CA CYS A 492 -1.27 -17.45 7.15
C CYS A 492 -0.61 -17.46 8.53
N ALA A 493 0.22 -16.48 8.86
CA ALA A 493 0.87 -16.36 10.16
C ALA A 493 -0.12 -16.19 11.33
N THR A 494 -1.31 -15.67 11.08
CA THR A 494 -2.37 -15.54 12.10
C THR A 494 -3.07 -16.88 12.37
N TYR A 495 -3.11 -17.77 11.38
CA TYR A 495 -3.77 -19.06 11.51
C TYR A 495 -2.97 -20.06 12.33
N ILE A 496 -1.65 -19.92 12.38
CA ILE A 496 -0.77 -20.78 13.18
C ILE A 496 -1.20 -20.74 14.66
N GLU A 497 -1.42 -19.57 15.20
CA GLU A 497 -1.86 -19.37 16.59
C GLU A 497 -3.34 -19.73 16.78
N ALA A 498 -4.20 -19.28 15.84
CA ALA A 498 -5.64 -19.48 15.95
C ALA A 498 -6.07 -20.95 15.91
N TYR A 499 -5.34 -21.78 15.16
CA TYR A 499 -5.65 -23.21 14.96
C TYR A 499 -4.58 -24.16 15.49
N GLU A 500 -3.59 -23.65 16.23
CA GLU A 500 -2.50 -24.46 16.83
C GLU A 500 -1.81 -25.37 15.81
N LEU A 501 -1.36 -24.76 14.69
CA LEU A 501 -0.76 -25.49 13.57
C LEU A 501 0.77 -25.44 13.66
N ALA A 502 1.43 -26.60 13.47
CA ALA A 502 2.88 -26.67 13.39
C ALA A 502 3.30 -27.75 12.37
N PHE A 503 3.90 -27.32 11.26
CA PHE A 503 4.40 -28.20 10.20
C PHE A 503 5.50 -27.50 9.36
N PRO A 504 6.39 -28.27 8.67
CA PRO A 504 7.60 -27.70 8.04
C PRO A 504 7.31 -26.64 6.98
N GLU A 505 6.27 -26.82 6.17
CA GLU A 505 5.94 -25.94 5.06
C GLU A 505 5.53 -24.54 5.55
N ALA A 506 4.88 -24.45 6.73
CA ALA A 506 4.57 -23.13 7.33
C ALA A 506 5.84 -22.39 7.73
N ALA A 507 6.80 -23.08 8.33
CA ALA A 507 8.08 -22.47 8.70
C ALA A 507 8.88 -22.04 7.47
N ARG A 508 8.87 -22.84 6.37
CA ARG A 508 9.51 -22.45 5.10
C ARG A 508 8.85 -21.18 4.55
N LEU A 509 7.53 -21.14 4.44
CA LEU A 509 6.78 -19.98 3.94
C LEU A 509 7.17 -18.70 4.68
N PHE A 510 7.23 -18.76 6.01
CA PHE A 510 7.54 -17.57 6.80
C PHE A 510 8.99 -17.12 6.67
N ASN A 511 9.93 -18.05 6.51
CA ASN A 511 11.33 -17.74 6.20
C ASN A 511 11.45 -17.04 4.84
N GLU A 512 10.84 -17.59 3.77
CA GLU A 512 10.91 -16.98 2.45
C GLU A 512 10.23 -15.59 2.42
N ALA A 513 9.05 -15.47 3.05
CA ALA A 513 8.37 -14.18 3.16
C ALA A 513 9.20 -13.16 3.94
N ALA A 514 9.87 -13.59 5.01
CA ALA A 514 10.77 -12.74 5.78
C ALA A 514 12.02 -12.34 4.98
N SER A 515 12.62 -13.25 4.22
CA SER A 515 13.76 -12.96 3.34
C SER A 515 13.40 -11.88 2.30
N TYR A 516 12.19 -11.97 1.72
CA TYR A 516 11.68 -10.93 0.84
C TYR A 516 11.51 -9.57 1.55
N LEU A 517 10.95 -9.59 2.78
CA LEU A 517 10.77 -8.37 3.59
C LEU A 517 12.12 -7.75 3.99
N ILE A 518 13.13 -8.56 4.33
CA ILE A 518 14.49 -8.11 4.65
C ILE A 518 15.12 -7.42 3.42
N ALA A 519 14.97 -8.03 2.23
CA ALA A 519 15.48 -7.44 0.99
C ALA A 519 14.86 -6.06 0.68
N HIS A 520 13.66 -5.79 1.21
CA HIS A 520 12.94 -4.52 1.08
C HIS A 520 12.99 -3.65 2.34
N ALA A 521 13.86 -3.97 3.30
CA ALA A 521 14.06 -3.26 4.56
C ALA A 521 12.80 -3.13 5.46
N ARG A 522 11.84 -4.07 5.33
CA ARG A 522 10.63 -4.13 6.17
C ARG A 522 10.89 -5.01 7.39
N TYR A 523 11.87 -4.63 8.19
CA TYR A 523 12.46 -5.46 9.23
C TYR A 523 11.49 -5.90 10.33
N GLN A 524 10.61 -5.01 10.81
CA GLN A 524 9.65 -5.35 11.87
C GLN A 524 8.69 -6.48 11.46
N GLN A 525 8.25 -6.45 10.20
CA GLN A 525 7.36 -7.50 9.69
C GLN A 525 8.11 -8.82 9.47
N ALA A 526 9.38 -8.75 9.03
CA ALA A 526 10.23 -9.93 8.88
C ALA A 526 10.48 -10.62 10.22
N GLU A 527 10.74 -9.84 11.29
CA GLU A 527 11.00 -10.34 12.64
C GLU A 527 9.84 -11.21 13.15
N LEU A 528 8.60 -10.73 12.99
CA LEU A 528 7.41 -11.47 13.40
C LEU A 528 7.30 -12.84 12.69
N LEU A 529 7.58 -12.88 11.40
CA LEU A 529 7.51 -14.12 10.62
C LEU A 529 8.65 -15.09 10.99
N LEU A 530 9.87 -14.61 11.19
CA LEU A 530 11.01 -15.46 11.58
C LEU A 530 10.84 -16.03 12.99
N LEU A 531 10.33 -15.23 13.94
CA LEU A 531 10.04 -15.75 15.28
C LEU A 531 8.97 -16.86 15.25
N LYS A 532 7.94 -16.71 14.41
CA LYS A 532 6.96 -17.78 14.21
C LYS A 532 7.58 -19.01 13.54
N ALA A 533 8.41 -18.83 12.52
CA ALA A 533 9.12 -19.94 11.86
C ALA A 533 10.02 -20.68 12.86
N LEU A 534 10.73 -19.95 13.72
CA LEU A 534 11.58 -20.54 14.76
C LEU A 534 10.76 -21.33 15.77
N SER A 535 9.66 -20.75 16.27
CA SER A 535 8.76 -21.43 17.21
C SER A 535 8.21 -22.74 16.63
N ILE A 536 7.76 -22.74 15.36
CA ILE A 536 7.29 -23.94 14.69
C ILE A 536 8.41 -25.00 14.63
N ARG A 537 9.62 -24.62 14.18
CA ARG A 537 10.75 -25.55 14.04
C ARG A 537 11.20 -26.13 15.37
N GLN A 538 11.21 -25.34 16.44
CA GLN A 538 11.51 -25.81 17.80
C GLN A 538 10.46 -26.82 18.34
N GLN A 539 9.22 -26.74 17.87
CA GLN A 539 8.16 -27.68 18.25
C GLN A 539 8.24 -29.02 17.52
N ILE A 540 8.63 -29.01 16.22
CA ILE A 540 8.52 -30.18 15.36
C ILE A 540 9.87 -30.85 15.02
N LEU A 541 10.99 -30.17 15.24
CA LEU A 541 12.33 -30.62 14.87
C LEU A 541 13.21 -30.74 16.12
N GLU A 542 14.24 -31.57 16.00
CA GLU A 542 15.30 -31.66 17.02
C GLU A 542 16.07 -30.32 17.11
N ALA A 543 16.62 -30.02 18.30
CA ALA A 543 17.32 -28.78 18.56
C ALA A 543 18.46 -28.47 17.56
N ASN A 544 19.14 -29.49 17.06
CA ASN A 544 20.27 -29.37 16.12
C ASN A 544 19.85 -29.57 14.65
N HIS A 545 18.60 -29.30 14.28
CA HIS A 545 18.18 -29.48 12.90
C HIS A 545 18.69 -28.32 11.98
N PRO A 546 19.19 -28.63 10.76
CA PRO A 546 19.72 -27.60 9.83
C PRO A 546 18.72 -26.48 9.51
N ASP A 547 17.43 -26.79 9.43
CA ASP A 547 16.40 -25.79 9.17
C ASP A 547 16.23 -24.80 10.33
N THR A 548 16.41 -25.26 11.59
CA THR A 548 16.44 -24.37 12.75
C THR A 548 17.61 -23.42 12.66
N ALA A 549 18.79 -23.93 12.27
CA ALA A 549 19.96 -23.11 12.02
C ALA A 549 19.77 -22.09 10.89
N ARG A 550 18.96 -22.43 9.86
CA ARG A 550 18.58 -21.49 8.81
C ARG A 550 17.79 -20.31 9.38
N THR A 551 16.76 -20.56 10.20
CA THR A 551 15.97 -19.48 10.80
C THR A 551 16.82 -18.62 11.77
N LEU A 552 17.67 -19.25 12.56
CA LEU A 552 18.61 -18.54 13.45
C LEU A 552 19.57 -17.63 12.67
N ASN A 553 20.09 -18.13 11.54
CA ASN A 553 20.93 -17.35 10.64
C ASN A 553 20.17 -16.13 10.06
N ASP A 554 18.93 -16.34 9.61
CA ASP A 554 18.10 -15.28 9.00
C ASP A 554 17.68 -14.24 10.06
N LEU A 555 17.39 -14.67 11.31
CA LEU A 555 17.18 -13.76 12.45
C LEU A 555 18.45 -12.99 12.79
N GLY A 556 19.61 -13.66 12.80
CA GLY A 556 20.89 -12.98 13.04
C GLY A 556 21.22 -11.95 11.96
N GLU A 557 20.95 -12.27 10.68
CA GLU A 557 21.08 -11.32 9.57
C GLU A 557 20.09 -10.15 9.69
N LEU A 558 18.85 -10.42 10.08
CA LEU A 558 17.85 -9.39 10.35
C LEU A 558 18.31 -8.43 11.45
N PHE A 559 18.75 -8.93 12.60
CA PHE A 559 19.22 -8.10 13.70
C PHE A 559 20.50 -7.34 13.34
N PHE A 560 21.39 -7.95 12.55
CA PHE A 560 22.51 -7.25 11.97
C PHE A 560 22.08 -6.06 11.11
N ASN A 561 21.08 -6.24 10.24
CA ASN A 561 20.54 -5.19 9.38
C ASN A 561 19.79 -4.10 10.18
N GLN A 562 19.23 -4.43 11.33
CA GLN A 562 18.64 -3.46 12.28
C GLN A 562 19.70 -2.73 13.12
N GLY A 563 20.98 -3.11 13.04
CA GLY A 563 22.05 -2.56 13.90
C GLY A 563 22.09 -3.14 15.32
N LYS A 564 21.28 -4.17 15.63
CA LYS A 564 21.22 -4.87 16.91
C LYS A 564 22.32 -5.95 16.99
N TYR A 565 23.58 -5.52 17.01
CA TYR A 565 24.71 -6.45 16.87
C TYR A 565 24.86 -7.43 18.04
N GLN A 566 24.51 -7.00 19.26
CA GLN A 566 24.61 -7.84 20.47
C GLN A 566 23.57 -8.98 20.46
N GLU A 567 22.43 -8.78 19.83
CA GLU A 567 21.37 -9.78 19.67
C GLU A 567 21.67 -10.71 18.49
N ALA A 568 22.30 -10.21 17.43
CA ALA A 568 22.65 -10.99 16.24
C ALA A 568 23.75 -12.04 16.50
N GLU A 569 24.79 -11.70 17.29
CA GLU A 569 25.98 -12.52 17.48
C GLU A 569 25.67 -13.92 18.04
N PRO A 570 24.92 -14.09 19.16
CA PRO A 570 24.65 -15.41 19.70
C PRO A 570 23.83 -16.29 18.76
N LEU A 571 22.88 -15.72 18.01
CA LEU A 571 22.06 -16.45 17.03
C LEU A 571 22.90 -17.00 15.88
N LEU A 572 23.83 -16.20 15.37
CA LEU A 572 24.74 -16.59 14.29
C LEU A 572 25.76 -17.62 14.75
N GLN A 573 26.26 -17.52 15.99
CA GLN A 573 27.17 -18.50 16.58
C GLN A 573 26.46 -19.84 16.78
N GLU A 574 25.24 -19.84 17.28
CA GLU A 574 24.41 -21.06 17.42
C GLU A 574 24.12 -21.68 16.04
N ALA A 575 23.72 -20.87 15.06
CA ALA A 575 23.50 -21.34 13.69
C ALA A 575 24.76 -21.95 13.08
N LEU A 576 25.94 -21.34 13.30
CA LEU A 576 27.23 -21.86 12.84
C LEU A 576 27.54 -23.22 13.49
N ALA A 577 27.40 -23.33 14.80
CA ALA A 577 27.67 -24.57 15.54
C ALA A 577 26.78 -25.72 15.03
N ILE A 578 25.48 -25.50 14.86
CA ILE A 578 24.56 -26.52 14.33
C ILE A 578 24.95 -26.90 12.90
N ARG A 579 25.21 -25.94 12.02
CA ARG A 579 25.59 -26.20 10.62
C ARG A 579 26.92 -26.95 10.50
N GLU A 580 27.94 -26.59 11.30
CA GLU A 580 29.23 -27.28 11.31
C GLU A 580 29.11 -28.73 11.80
N GLN A 581 28.29 -28.96 12.84
CA GLN A 581 28.06 -30.28 13.41
C GLN A 581 27.33 -31.21 12.45
N VAL A 582 26.31 -30.70 11.76
CA VAL A 582 25.39 -31.54 10.96
C VAL A 582 25.81 -31.61 9.49
N LEU A 583 26.26 -30.51 8.90
CA LEU A 583 26.58 -30.43 7.47
C LEU A 583 28.09 -30.52 7.19
N GLY A 584 28.91 -30.36 8.25
CA GLY A 584 30.35 -30.32 8.14
C GLY A 584 30.90 -28.96 7.70
N GLY A 585 32.14 -28.67 8.12
CA GLY A 585 32.75 -27.32 7.99
C GLY A 585 33.03 -26.82 6.57
N LYS A 586 32.74 -27.63 5.52
CA LYS A 586 32.90 -27.28 4.09
C LYS A 586 31.56 -27.08 3.37
N HIS A 587 30.45 -27.05 4.09
CA HIS A 587 29.15 -26.85 3.46
C HIS A 587 28.94 -25.38 3.07
N PRO A 588 28.28 -25.05 1.93
CA PRO A 588 27.99 -23.68 1.52
C PRO A 588 27.23 -22.87 2.57
N ASP A 589 26.31 -23.49 3.32
CA ASP A 589 25.55 -22.80 4.37
C ASP A 589 26.43 -22.41 5.57
N VAL A 590 27.49 -23.17 5.87
CA VAL A 590 28.49 -22.76 6.85
C VAL A 590 29.20 -21.49 6.39
N ALA A 591 29.57 -21.42 5.10
CA ALA A 591 30.18 -20.23 4.53
C ALA A 591 29.26 -19.01 4.57
N GLN A 592 27.94 -19.20 4.44
CA GLN A 592 26.98 -18.11 4.56
C GLN A 592 26.97 -17.53 5.99
N THR A 593 26.91 -18.37 7.01
CA THR A 593 26.94 -17.92 8.42
C THR A 593 28.28 -17.26 8.76
N LEU A 594 29.39 -17.83 8.29
CA LEU A 594 30.74 -17.24 8.46
C LEU A 594 30.83 -15.83 7.83
N TYR A 595 30.26 -15.64 6.64
CA TYR A 595 30.23 -14.36 5.97
C TYR A 595 29.41 -13.31 6.76
N ILE A 596 28.26 -13.69 7.33
CA ILE A 596 27.42 -12.78 8.12
C ILE A 596 28.14 -12.44 9.44
N LEU A 597 28.73 -13.43 10.12
CA LEU A 597 29.55 -13.20 11.32
C LEU A 597 30.74 -12.28 11.04
N ALA A 598 31.45 -12.48 9.93
CA ALA A 598 32.52 -11.59 9.51
C ALA A 598 32.02 -10.17 9.27
N SER A 599 30.83 -10.03 8.65
CA SER A 599 30.20 -8.72 8.43
C SER A 599 29.80 -8.06 9.74
N LEU A 600 29.31 -8.83 10.71
CA LEU A 600 28.98 -8.39 12.06
C LEU A 600 30.24 -7.87 12.80
N TYR A 601 31.33 -8.66 12.87
CA TYR A 601 32.55 -8.24 13.50
C TYR A 601 33.17 -7.00 12.83
N ARG A 602 33.14 -6.94 11.50
CA ARG A 602 33.53 -5.73 10.78
C ARG A 602 32.67 -4.51 11.18
N ALA A 603 31.35 -4.68 11.32
CA ALA A 603 30.46 -3.60 11.73
C ALA A 603 30.65 -3.17 13.19
N GLN A 604 31.07 -4.10 14.06
CA GLN A 604 31.47 -3.82 15.43
C GLN A 604 32.88 -3.18 15.52
N GLY A 605 33.60 -3.09 14.39
CA GLY A 605 34.98 -2.58 14.32
C GLY A 605 36.08 -3.56 14.78
N ASP A 606 35.74 -4.83 14.97
CA ASP A 606 36.71 -5.90 15.31
C ASP A 606 37.22 -6.55 14.01
N TYR A 607 38.09 -5.79 13.32
CA TYR A 607 38.63 -6.22 12.01
C TYR A 607 39.51 -7.46 12.09
N MET A 608 40.19 -7.63 13.23
CA MET A 608 41.06 -8.79 13.46
C MET A 608 40.26 -10.11 13.53
N LYS A 609 39.06 -10.07 14.08
CA LYS A 609 38.16 -11.23 14.07
C LYS A 609 37.47 -11.38 12.72
N ALA A 610 37.09 -10.32 12.04
CA ALA A 610 36.34 -10.38 10.78
C ALA A 610 37.12 -11.07 9.67
N GLU A 611 38.42 -10.82 9.51
CA GLU A 611 39.26 -11.29 8.41
C GLU A 611 39.28 -12.83 8.27
N PRO A 612 39.61 -13.60 9.32
CA PRO A 612 39.65 -15.07 9.21
C PRO A 612 38.29 -15.68 8.86
N PHE A 613 37.19 -15.10 9.32
CA PHE A 613 35.87 -15.56 8.96
C PHE A 613 35.55 -15.32 7.48
N TYR A 614 35.90 -14.13 6.94
CA TYR A 614 35.73 -13.87 5.50
C TYR A 614 36.60 -14.80 4.63
N LEU A 615 37.88 -15.00 5.00
CA LEU A 615 38.80 -15.88 4.25
C LEU A 615 38.31 -17.32 4.26
N ARG A 616 37.81 -17.79 5.42
CA ARG A 616 37.26 -19.13 5.53
C ARG A 616 35.99 -19.30 4.68
N ALA A 617 35.09 -18.28 4.71
CA ALA A 617 33.91 -18.28 3.86
C ALA A 617 34.26 -18.30 2.36
N LEU A 618 35.25 -17.49 1.95
CA LEU A 618 35.76 -17.48 0.57
C LEU A 618 36.31 -18.87 0.18
N TYR A 619 37.17 -19.44 1.00
CA TYR A 619 37.77 -20.76 0.73
C TYR A 619 36.70 -21.85 0.55
N VAL A 620 35.70 -21.90 1.43
CA VAL A 620 34.62 -22.88 1.35
C VAL A 620 33.79 -22.67 0.07
N ARG A 621 33.43 -21.42 -0.24
CA ARG A 621 32.66 -21.11 -1.45
C ARG A 621 33.43 -21.41 -2.74
N GLU A 622 34.73 -21.09 -2.83
CA GLU A 622 35.55 -21.42 -3.99
C GLU A 622 35.67 -22.91 -4.22
N ALA A 623 35.88 -23.66 -3.14
CA ALA A 623 36.03 -25.12 -3.19
C ALA A 623 34.74 -25.85 -3.57
N THR A 624 33.58 -25.32 -3.20
CA THR A 624 32.29 -26.01 -3.40
C THR A 624 31.50 -25.53 -4.61
N LEU A 625 31.58 -24.23 -4.95
CA LEU A 625 30.77 -23.60 -5.98
C LEU A 625 31.59 -23.18 -7.22
N GLY A 626 32.94 -23.21 -7.12
CA GLY A 626 33.81 -22.72 -8.15
C GLY A 626 34.03 -21.20 -8.12
N VAL A 627 35.19 -20.77 -8.68
CA VAL A 627 35.71 -19.40 -8.56
C VAL A 627 34.86 -18.30 -9.24
N ASP A 628 33.99 -18.68 -10.17
CA ASP A 628 33.12 -17.73 -10.91
C ASP A 628 31.69 -17.70 -10.36
N HIS A 629 31.42 -18.25 -9.17
CA HIS A 629 30.08 -18.28 -8.63
C HIS A 629 29.70 -16.93 -7.96
N PRO A 630 28.45 -16.43 -8.07
CA PRO A 630 28.01 -15.15 -7.45
C PRO A 630 28.27 -15.04 -5.93
N LEU A 631 28.18 -16.14 -5.17
CA LEU A 631 28.49 -16.16 -3.73
C LEU A 631 29.99 -16.01 -3.46
N VAL A 632 30.88 -16.42 -4.37
CA VAL A 632 32.32 -16.15 -4.29
C VAL A 632 32.57 -14.65 -4.49
N ALA A 633 31.89 -14.03 -5.45
CA ALA A 633 31.95 -12.57 -5.61
C ALA A 633 31.47 -11.82 -4.37
N GLU A 634 30.48 -12.34 -3.65
CA GLU A 634 30.04 -11.78 -2.38
C GLU A 634 31.12 -11.85 -1.29
N SER A 635 31.88 -12.95 -1.22
CA SER A 635 33.03 -13.03 -0.30
C SER A 635 34.15 -12.06 -0.66
N TYR A 636 34.47 -11.87 -1.95
CA TYR A 636 35.38 -10.82 -2.38
C TYR A 636 34.89 -9.41 -2.04
N TYR A 637 33.59 -9.15 -2.20
CA TYR A 637 32.97 -7.89 -1.80
C TYR A 637 33.07 -7.64 -0.28
N GLY A 638 32.84 -8.66 0.56
CA GLY A 638 32.98 -8.57 2.01
C GLY A 638 34.44 -8.25 2.42
N LEU A 639 35.41 -8.92 1.83
CA LEU A 639 36.84 -8.63 2.04
C LEU A 639 37.23 -7.23 1.55
N ALA A 640 36.69 -6.80 0.39
CA ALA A 640 36.93 -5.45 -0.11
C ALA A 640 36.40 -4.38 0.85
N LYS A 641 35.22 -4.59 1.47
CA LYS A 641 34.68 -3.72 2.53
C LYS A 641 35.57 -3.70 3.78
N LEU A 642 36.10 -4.85 4.17
CA LEU A 642 36.98 -4.94 5.30
C LEU A 642 38.28 -4.14 5.05
N TYR A 643 38.96 -4.39 3.93
CA TYR A 643 40.21 -3.67 3.59
C TYR A 643 39.95 -2.17 3.33
N HIS A 644 38.79 -1.80 2.78
CA HIS A 644 38.42 -0.38 2.73
C HIS A 644 38.30 0.23 4.13
N SER A 645 37.66 -0.47 5.10
CA SER A 645 37.54 0.00 6.48
C SER A 645 38.92 0.10 7.18
N GLN A 646 39.89 -0.67 6.72
CA GLN A 646 41.30 -0.60 7.16
C GLN A 646 42.16 0.40 6.34
N GLU A 647 41.54 1.20 5.47
CA GLU A 647 42.18 2.14 4.53
C GLU A 647 43.19 1.49 3.57
N ASN A 648 43.16 0.16 3.41
CA ASN A 648 43.97 -0.55 2.44
C ASN A 648 43.30 -0.55 1.07
N TYR A 649 43.32 0.62 0.42
CA TYR A 649 42.58 0.86 -0.80
C TYR A 649 43.08 0.03 -2.00
N GLN A 650 44.36 -0.33 -2.05
CA GLN A 650 44.93 -1.13 -3.16
C GLN A 650 44.36 -2.56 -3.18
N GLN A 651 44.34 -3.23 -2.02
CA GLN A 651 43.81 -4.57 -1.91
C GLN A 651 42.28 -4.55 -2.07
N ALA A 652 41.62 -3.54 -1.48
CA ALA A 652 40.18 -3.34 -1.61
C ALA A 652 39.74 -3.20 -3.10
N GLU A 653 40.47 -2.36 -3.88
CA GLU A 653 40.16 -2.15 -5.31
C GLU A 653 40.29 -3.44 -6.12
N LYS A 654 41.36 -4.20 -5.92
CA LYS A 654 41.61 -5.47 -6.62
C LYS A 654 40.50 -6.48 -6.38
N LEU A 655 40.08 -6.66 -5.13
CA LEU A 655 39.03 -7.60 -4.77
C LEU A 655 37.65 -7.12 -5.22
N CYS A 656 37.39 -5.81 -5.13
CA CYS A 656 36.14 -5.22 -5.56
C CYS A 656 35.94 -5.35 -7.07
N LYS A 657 36.98 -5.12 -7.89
CA LYS A 657 36.94 -5.33 -9.34
C LYS A 657 36.72 -6.79 -9.71
N ARG A 658 37.32 -7.73 -8.96
CA ARG A 658 37.10 -9.17 -9.17
C ARG A 658 35.65 -9.54 -8.84
N ALA A 659 35.10 -9.04 -7.75
CA ALA A 659 33.70 -9.24 -7.40
C ALA A 659 32.75 -8.69 -8.49
N LEU A 660 33.01 -7.47 -8.97
CA LEU A 660 32.22 -6.81 -10.01
C LEU A 660 32.23 -7.62 -11.30
N HIS A 661 33.39 -8.07 -11.77
CA HIS A 661 33.53 -8.87 -12.97
C HIS A 661 32.70 -10.17 -12.93
N ILE A 662 32.75 -10.90 -11.79
CA ILE A 662 31.97 -12.12 -11.62
C ILE A 662 30.48 -11.80 -11.61
N GLN A 663 30.06 -10.74 -10.91
CA GLN A 663 28.67 -10.32 -10.81
C GLN A 663 28.08 -9.90 -12.16
N GLU A 664 28.80 -9.07 -12.93
CA GLU A 664 28.36 -8.64 -14.28
C GLU A 664 28.21 -9.83 -15.22
N LYS A 665 29.17 -10.76 -15.18
CA LYS A 665 29.14 -11.98 -16.02
C LYS A 665 27.97 -12.92 -15.69
N ARG A 666 27.59 -13.05 -14.42
CA ARG A 666 26.64 -14.06 -13.93
C ARG A 666 25.24 -13.55 -13.65
N LEU A 667 25.11 -12.30 -13.21
CA LEU A 667 23.83 -11.73 -12.76
C LEU A 667 23.24 -10.73 -13.75
N GLY A 668 24.04 -10.29 -14.75
CA GLY A 668 23.66 -9.22 -15.69
C GLY A 668 23.78 -7.82 -15.07
N ASP A 669 23.91 -6.81 -15.93
CA ASP A 669 24.35 -5.45 -15.60
C ASP A 669 23.44 -4.64 -14.64
N HIS A 670 22.24 -5.12 -14.42
CA HIS A 670 21.20 -4.42 -13.64
C HIS A 670 20.89 -5.05 -12.28
N HIS A 671 21.70 -6.01 -11.85
CA HIS A 671 21.41 -6.69 -10.58
C HIS A 671 21.76 -5.82 -9.37
N PRO A 672 20.92 -5.74 -8.29
CA PRO A 672 21.15 -4.91 -7.10
C PRO A 672 22.50 -5.12 -6.41
N ARG A 673 23.06 -6.33 -6.47
CA ARG A 673 24.38 -6.63 -5.89
C ARG A 673 25.50 -5.85 -6.58
N ILE A 674 25.39 -5.60 -7.90
CA ILE A 674 26.33 -4.78 -8.65
C ILE A 674 26.34 -3.34 -8.11
N ALA A 675 25.17 -2.77 -7.85
CA ALA A 675 25.07 -1.43 -7.26
C ALA A 675 25.81 -1.33 -5.92
N SER A 676 25.69 -2.35 -5.07
CA SER A 676 26.43 -2.41 -3.80
C SER A 676 27.95 -2.45 -4.01
N THR A 677 28.41 -3.24 -4.98
CA THR A 677 29.84 -3.38 -5.31
C THR A 677 30.39 -2.09 -5.93
N LEU A 678 29.63 -1.44 -6.83
CA LEU A 678 29.98 -0.14 -7.41
C LEU A 678 30.08 0.96 -6.34
N ASN A 679 29.18 0.98 -5.36
CA ASN A 679 29.26 1.96 -4.26
C ASN A 679 30.50 1.78 -3.40
N ILE A 680 30.93 0.55 -3.12
CA ILE A 680 32.18 0.31 -2.40
C ILE A 680 33.38 0.69 -3.28
N LEU A 681 33.36 0.39 -4.56
CA LEU A 681 34.41 0.80 -5.50
C LEU A 681 34.51 2.33 -5.58
N ALA A 682 33.38 3.04 -5.55
CA ALA A 682 33.33 4.50 -5.48
C ALA A 682 33.97 5.03 -4.18
N LYS A 683 33.69 4.42 -3.04
CA LYS A 683 34.33 4.77 -1.76
C LYS A 683 35.85 4.53 -1.77
N ILE A 684 36.29 3.45 -2.40
CA ILE A 684 37.71 3.16 -2.58
C ILE A 684 38.35 4.24 -3.46
N TYR A 685 37.73 4.61 -4.60
CA TYR A 685 38.23 5.69 -5.46
C TYR A 685 38.25 7.05 -4.76
N TYR A 686 37.21 7.33 -3.94
CA TYR A 686 37.19 8.52 -3.11
C TYR A 686 38.39 8.55 -2.15
N GLY A 687 38.68 7.45 -1.43
CA GLY A 687 39.84 7.33 -0.55
C GLY A 687 41.20 7.48 -1.27
N GLN A 688 41.24 7.11 -2.57
CA GLN A 688 42.41 7.32 -3.45
C GLN A 688 42.42 8.71 -4.12
N ASN A 689 41.50 9.62 -3.76
CA ASN A 689 41.35 10.96 -4.35
C ASN A 689 41.01 10.98 -5.85
N LYS A 690 40.38 9.91 -6.37
CA LYS A 690 39.93 9.75 -7.77
C LYS A 690 38.44 10.13 -7.88
N LEU A 691 38.12 11.42 -7.69
CA LEU A 691 36.74 11.90 -7.47
C LEU A 691 35.82 11.64 -8.68
N ASP A 692 36.29 11.84 -9.91
CA ASP A 692 35.51 11.61 -11.13
C ASP A 692 35.07 10.14 -11.28
N GLN A 693 36.00 9.21 -11.02
CA GLN A 693 35.73 7.77 -11.06
C GLN A 693 34.77 7.36 -9.94
N ALA A 694 34.93 7.93 -8.75
CA ALA A 694 34.02 7.68 -7.64
C ALA A 694 32.59 8.13 -7.96
N LYS A 695 32.45 9.29 -8.58
CA LYS A 695 31.15 9.85 -8.99
C LYS A 695 30.49 8.99 -10.06
N GLU A 696 31.23 8.58 -11.07
CA GLU A 696 30.72 7.70 -12.16
C GLU A 696 30.18 6.38 -11.57
N MET A 697 30.96 5.71 -10.71
CA MET A 697 30.55 4.45 -10.07
C MET A 697 29.27 4.63 -9.22
N ASN A 698 29.18 5.71 -8.45
CA ASN A 698 28.01 5.98 -7.62
C ASN A 698 26.78 6.34 -8.45
N MET A 699 26.92 7.06 -9.56
CA MET A 699 25.77 7.36 -10.45
C MET A 699 25.23 6.08 -11.11
N ARG A 700 26.10 5.18 -11.55
CA ARG A 700 25.68 3.87 -12.08
C ARG A 700 25.01 3.03 -10.98
N ALA A 701 25.57 3.03 -9.76
CA ALA A 701 25.01 2.31 -8.62
C ALA A 701 23.62 2.85 -8.25
N LEU A 702 23.45 4.17 -8.24
CA LEU A 702 22.20 4.85 -7.93
C LEU A 702 21.11 4.45 -8.93
N TRP A 703 21.42 4.56 -10.22
CA TRP A 703 20.47 4.19 -11.27
C TRP A 703 20.01 2.73 -11.18
N ILE A 704 20.95 1.79 -10.96
CA ILE A 704 20.61 0.37 -10.79
C ILE A 704 19.69 0.19 -9.56
N ARG A 705 20.02 0.81 -8.43
CA ARG A 705 19.27 0.61 -7.19
C ARG A 705 17.88 1.24 -7.24
N GLU A 706 17.74 2.43 -7.81
CA GLU A 706 16.44 3.08 -7.99
C GLU A 706 15.52 2.30 -8.92
N SER A 707 16.06 1.76 -10.02
CA SER A 707 15.29 0.97 -10.99
C SER A 707 14.85 -0.40 -10.47
N THR A 708 15.61 -1.00 -9.54
CA THR A 708 15.34 -2.37 -9.06
C THR A 708 14.64 -2.43 -7.72
N SER A 709 15.00 -1.57 -6.78
CA SER A 709 14.51 -1.61 -5.38
C SER A 709 13.58 -0.45 -5.03
N GLY A 710 13.46 0.54 -5.92
CA GLY A 710 12.70 1.77 -5.68
C GLY A 710 13.53 2.91 -5.10
N ALA A 711 13.04 4.13 -5.30
CA ALA A 711 13.75 5.38 -4.96
C ALA A 711 13.90 5.61 -3.44
N ASP A 712 13.05 4.97 -2.63
CA ASP A 712 13.00 5.15 -1.16
C ASP A 712 13.65 4.00 -0.38
N HIS A 713 14.41 3.13 -1.08
CA HIS A 713 15.11 2.03 -0.43
C HIS A 713 16.34 2.53 0.38
N PRO A 714 16.62 2.03 1.61
CA PRO A 714 17.76 2.50 2.45
C PRO A 714 19.12 2.47 1.76
N HIS A 715 19.36 1.51 0.88
CA HIS A 715 20.61 1.47 0.11
C HIS A 715 20.73 2.61 -0.92
N VAL A 716 19.61 3.21 -1.38
CA VAL A 716 19.64 4.45 -2.17
C VAL A 716 20.23 5.57 -1.33
N ALA A 717 19.76 5.74 -0.08
CA ALA A 717 20.32 6.73 0.83
C ALA A 717 21.82 6.52 1.10
N THR A 718 22.27 5.26 1.21
CA THR A 718 23.69 4.94 1.37
C THR A 718 24.55 5.41 0.17
N ILE A 719 24.06 5.22 -1.06
CA ILE A 719 24.74 5.68 -2.28
C ILE A 719 24.68 7.20 -2.39
N VAL A 720 23.55 7.80 -2.06
CA VAL A 720 23.36 9.26 -2.02
C VAL A 720 24.33 9.91 -1.04
N ASN A 721 24.51 9.32 0.17
CA ASN A 721 25.49 9.80 1.14
C ASN A 721 26.93 9.74 0.61
N SER A 722 27.28 8.69 -0.16
CA SER A 722 28.59 8.61 -0.79
C SER A 722 28.80 9.67 -1.88
N LEU A 723 27.73 10.06 -2.60
CA LEU A 723 27.77 11.20 -3.53
C LEU A 723 27.94 12.54 -2.79
N VAL A 724 27.29 12.70 -1.64
CA VAL A 724 27.45 13.90 -0.79
C VAL A 724 28.90 14.09 -0.37
N GLU A 725 29.62 13.04 0.06
CA GLU A 725 31.03 13.09 0.40
C GLU A 725 31.88 13.59 -0.78
N ILE A 726 31.58 13.12 -2.01
CA ILE A 726 32.26 13.57 -3.22
C ILE A 726 31.99 15.06 -3.49
N TYR A 727 30.72 15.51 -3.37
CA TYR A 727 30.38 16.93 -3.53
C TYR A 727 31.01 17.81 -2.46
N HIS A 728 31.17 17.33 -1.22
CA HIS A 728 31.91 18.03 -0.17
C HIS A 728 33.39 18.19 -0.54
N ALA A 729 34.04 17.14 -1.07
CA ALA A 729 35.43 17.22 -1.54
C ALA A 729 35.58 18.18 -2.74
N GLU A 730 34.59 18.23 -3.64
CA GLU A 730 34.53 19.20 -4.75
C GLU A 730 34.16 20.62 -4.30
N ARG A 731 33.89 20.87 -3.00
CA ARG A 731 33.40 22.15 -2.41
C ARG A 731 32.04 22.61 -2.96
N ARG A 732 31.22 21.71 -3.42
CA ARG A 732 29.88 21.95 -4.02
C ARG A 732 28.77 21.75 -2.98
N TYR A 733 28.83 22.49 -1.89
CA TYR A 733 27.99 22.29 -0.68
C TYR A 733 26.49 22.52 -0.96
N ARG A 734 26.16 23.47 -1.88
CA ARG A 734 24.76 23.75 -2.25
C ARG A 734 24.11 22.59 -3.01
N GLU A 735 24.88 21.85 -3.77
CA GLU A 735 24.38 20.69 -4.53
C GLU A 735 24.31 19.41 -3.66
N ALA A 736 25.10 19.36 -2.60
CA ALA A 736 25.05 18.31 -1.60
C ALA A 736 23.76 18.37 -0.75
N GLU A 737 23.26 19.57 -0.44
CA GLU A 737 22.13 19.78 0.48
C GLU A 737 20.85 19.03 0.11
N PRO A 738 20.29 19.08 -1.13
CA PRO A 738 19.10 18.31 -1.51
C PRO A 738 19.31 16.80 -1.43
N LEU A 739 20.52 16.31 -1.66
CA LEU A 739 20.87 14.89 -1.53
C LEU A 739 20.86 14.46 -0.06
N ILE A 740 21.38 15.27 0.84
CA ILE A 740 21.38 15.01 2.28
C ILE A 740 19.94 14.95 2.81
N VAL A 741 19.11 15.93 2.46
CA VAL A 741 17.70 15.96 2.85
C VAL A 741 16.98 14.70 2.34
N ARG A 742 17.25 14.28 1.10
CA ARG A 742 16.73 13.03 0.54
C ARG A 742 17.17 11.82 1.35
N SER A 743 18.45 11.71 1.70
CA SER A 743 18.95 10.55 2.45
C SER A 743 18.37 10.47 3.85
N ILE A 744 18.22 11.61 4.55
CA ILE A 744 17.57 11.68 5.87
C ILE A 744 16.12 11.20 5.77
N LYS A 745 15.37 11.72 4.81
CA LYS A 745 13.97 11.34 4.60
C LYS A 745 13.81 9.83 4.34
N ILE A 746 14.66 9.26 3.49
CA ILE A 746 14.63 7.82 3.20
C ILE A 746 14.91 7.01 4.48
N HIS A 747 15.96 7.36 5.25
CA HIS A 747 16.28 6.64 6.48
C HIS A 747 15.20 6.80 7.55
N GLU A 748 14.63 7.99 7.71
CA GLU A 748 13.52 8.24 8.63
C GLU A 748 12.32 7.34 8.33
N GLN A 749 11.91 7.28 7.07
CA GLN A 749 10.73 6.53 6.66
C GLN A 749 10.92 5.00 6.67
N SER A 750 12.14 4.54 6.35
CA SER A 750 12.41 3.10 6.18
C SER A 750 13.01 2.42 7.42
N LEU A 751 13.83 3.13 8.19
CA LEU A 751 14.60 2.57 9.31
C LEU A 751 14.26 3.20 10.67
N GLY A 752 13.76 4.45 10.68
CA GLY A 752 13.53 5.24 11.89
C GLY A 752 14.74 6.08 12.30
N TRP A 753 14.51 6.98 13.28
CA TRP A 753 15.51 7.96 13.76
C TRP A 753 16.68 7.33 14.50
N ASP A 754 16.44 6.22 15.18
CA ASP A 754 17.45 5.60 16.07
C ASP A 754 18.40 4.64 15.33
N HIS A 755 18.21 4.44 14.01
CA HIS A 755 19.03 3.51 13.25
C HIS A 755 20.45 4.05 13.00
N PRO A 756 21.54 3.23 13.11
CA PRO A 756 22.91 3.67 12.87
C PRO A 756 23.14 4.36 11.52
N PHE A 757 22.41 4.01 10.47
CA PHE A 757 22.52 4.68 9.16
C PHE A 757 21.96 6.10 9.18
N MET A 758 21.01 6.43 10.05
CA MET A 758 20.55 7.81 10.24
C MET A 758 21.71 8.70 10.72
N ALA A 759 22.52 8.22 11.67
CA ALA A 759 23.68 8.96 12.16
C ALA A 759 24.66 9.33 11.05
N TYR A 760 24.77 8.49 10.00
CA TYR A 760 25.62 8.80 8.84
C TYR A 760 25.11 10.00 8.04
N SER A 761 23.80 10.03 7.75
CA SER A 761 23.15 11.16 7.06
C SER A 761 23.21 12.45 7.89
N LEU A 762 23.02 12.35 9.21
CA LEU A 762 23.13 13.49 10.13
C LEU A 762 24.59 14.02 10.22
N SER A 763 25.60 13.13 10.20
CA SER A 763 27.00 13.55 10.13
C SER A 763 27.30 14.31 8.83
N ASN A 764 26.76 13.85 7.69
CA ASN A 764 26.89 14.55 6.42
C ASN A 764 26.21 15.94 6.44
N GLN A 765 25.04 16.04 7.11
CA GLN A 765 24.38 17.33 7.29
C GLN A 765 25.20 18.28 8.18
N ALA A 766 25.75 17.74 9.26
CA ALA A 766 26.64 18.49 10.15
C ALA A 766 27.89 18.99 9.43
N GLU A 767 28.55 18.13 8.65
CA GLU A 767 29.72 18.49 7.83
C GLU A 767 29.38 19.56 6.80
N ASN A 768 28.20 19.46 6.15
CA ASN A 768 27.74 20.48 5.20
C ASN A 768 27.58 21.86 5.86
N PHE A 769 27.02 21.93 7.08
CA PHE A 769 26.94 23.17 7.87
C PHE A 769 28.33 23.66 8.32
N PHE A 770 29.17 22.75 8.77
CA PHE A 770 30.56 23.08 9.18
C PHE A 770 31.33 23.73 8.03
N LEU A 771 31.32 23.12 6.85
CA LEU A 771 32.01 23.59 5.64
C LEU A 771 31.47 24.94 5.12
N ARG A 772 30.23 25.26 5.46
CA ARG A 772 29.58 26.55 5.15
C ARG A 772 29.80 27.61 6.25
N GLY A 773 30.40 27.25 7.37
CA GLY A 773 30.62 28.16 8.50
C GLY A 773 29.46 28.30 9.49
N ASP A 774 28.39 27.51 9.36
CA ASP A 774 27.28 27.50 10.32
C ASP A 774 27.58 26.50 11.46
N TYR A 775 28.41 26.91 12.34
CA TYR A 775 28.92 26.06 13.43
C TYR A 775 27.85 25.68 14.47
N VAL A 776 26.83 26.50 14.64
CA VAL A 776 25.72 26.24 15.58
C VAL A 776 24.87 25.05 15.10
N GLN A 777 24.50 25.07 13.82
CA GLN A 777 23.77 23.94 13.24
C GLN A 777 24.64 22.69 13.16
N ALA A 778 25.92 22.83 12.79
CA ALA A 778 26.87 21.72 12.75
C ALA A 778 26.97 21.00 14.10
N GLU A 779 27.10 21.75 15.21
CA GLU A 779 27.16 21.19 16.58
C GLU A 779 25.90 20.38 16.91
N SER A 780 24.72 20.92 16.60
CA SER A 780 23.44 20.25 16.85
C SER A 780 23.34 18.91 16.15
N TYR A 781 23.70 18.85 14.85
CA TYR A 781 23.62 17.62 14.06
C TYR A 781 24.71 16.61 14.42
N TYR A 782 25.93 17.05 14.72
CA TYR A 782 27.00 16.13 15.22
C TYR A 782 26.63 15.51 16.56
N LYS A 783 26.03 16.26 17.49
CA LYS A 783 25.56 15.72 18.76
C LYS A 783 24.47 14.68 18.57
N LYS A 784 23.48 14.92 17.69
CA LYS A 784 22.46 13.93 17.36
C LYS A 784 23.08 12.65 16.77
N ALA A 785 24.02 12.79 15.86
CA ALA A 785 24.71 11.64 15.27
C ALA A 785 25.54 10.89 16.31
N MET A 786 26.17 11.60 17.28
CA MET A 786 26.93 11.04 18.39
C MET A 786 26.01 10.23 19.31
N ASP A 787 24.85 10.80 19.73
CA ASP A 787 23.90 10.13 20.61
C ASP A 787 23.40 8.82 20.00
N ILE A 788 23.02 8.82 18.71
CA ILE A 788 22.58 7.61 18.00
C ILE A 788 23.71 6.57 17.96
N ARG A 789 24.96 6.97 17.67
CA ARG A 789 26.10 6.05 17.59
C ARG A 789 26.49 5.49 18.95
N GLU A 790 26.50 6.32 20.00
CA GLU A 790 26.78 5.88 21.37
C GLU A 790 25.76 4.85 21.87
N GLN A 791 24.47 5.09 21.62
CA GLN A 791 23.38 4.20 22.03
C GLN A 791 23.39 2.86 21.29
N ASN A 792 23.62 2.87 19.98
CA ASN A 792 23.47 1.68 19.13
C ASN A 792 24.79 0.92 18.91
N LEU A 793 25.90 1.63 18.78
CA LEU A 793 27.22 1.02 18.49
C LEU A 793 28.12 0.95 19.72
N GLY A 794 27.82 1.74 20.73
CA GLY A 794 28.63 1.85 21.94
C GLY A 794 29.78 2.90 21.86
N LEU A 795 30.33 3.22 23.03
CA LEU A 795 31.37 4.25 23.20
C LEU A 795 32.72 3.90 22.57
N THR A 796 32.97 2.62 22.25
CA THR A 796 34.26 2.14 21.73
C THR A 796 34.22 1.80 20.24
N HIS A 797 33.16 2.14 19.55
CA HIS A 797 33.01 1.81 18.13
C HIS A 797 33.76 2.81 17.23
N PRO A 798 34.44 2.37 16.13
CA PRO A 798 35.18 3.27 15.24
C PRO A 798 34.36 4.40 14.64
N HIS A 799 33.07 4.18 14.30
CA HIS A 799 32.23 5.25 13.81
C HIS A 799 31.85 6.28 14.88
N THR A 800 31.76 5.87 16.16
CA THR A 800 31.64 6.82 17.30
C THR A 800 32.90 7.68 17.44
N ALA A 801 34.08 7.06 17.28
CA ALA A 801 35.34 7.80 17.25
C ALA A 801 35.43 8.82 16.11
N SER A 802 34.84 8.48 14.92
CA SER A 802 34.78 9.45 13.82
C SER A 802 33.91 10.65 14.16
N THR A 803 32.79 10.47 14.86
CA THR A 803 31.95 11.60 15.29
C THR A 803 32.65 12.43 16.38
N TYR A 804 33.37 11.80 17.31
CA TYR A 804 34.18 12.53 18.29
C TYR A 804 35.25 13.37 17.60
N TYR A 805 35.91 12.81 16.59
CA TYR A 805 36.91 13.53 15.82
C TYR A 805 36.32 14.75 15.09
N ASP A 806 35.15 14.57 14.42
CA ASP A 806 34.47 15.64 13.67
C ASP A 806 33.96 16.74 14.61
N LEU A 807 33.37 16.37 15.76
CA LEU A 807 32.96 17.33 16.79
C LEU A 807 34.16 18.05 17.42
N ALA A 808 35.29 17.36 17.61
CA ALA A 808 36.52 17.97 18.08
C ALA A 808 37.08 18.98 17.05
N ARG A 809 37.00 18.69 15.74
CA ARG A 809 37.38 19.66 14.70
C ARG A 809 36.48 20.91 14.78
N LEU A 810 35.16 20.75 14.99
CA LEU A 810 34.25 21.85 15.18
C LEU A 810 34.62 22.70 16.41
N TYR A 811 34.87 22.08 17.56
CA TYR A 811 35.28 22.80 18.78
C TYR A 811 36.62 23.47 18.63
N SER A 812 37.56 22.88 17.88
CA SER A 812 38.80 23.53 17.51
C SER A 812 38.59 24.81 16.69
N ALA A 813 37.64 24.80 15.74
CA ALA A 813 37.30 25.96 14.96
C ALA A 813 36.55 27.04 15.77
N LEU A 814 35.85 26.63 16.85
CA LEU A 814 35.21 27.53 17.81
C LEU A 814 36.14 27.99 18.94
N GLU A 815 37.45 27.65 18.91
CA GLU A 815 38.44 27.95 19.92
C GLU A 815 38.14 27.33 21.32
N ARG A 816 37.28 26.30 21.37
CA ARG A 816 36.93 25.55 22.60
C ARG A 816 37.92 24.38 22.78
N TYR A 817 39.19 24.72 23.08
CA TYR A 817 40.31 23.79 22.98
C TYR A 817 40.24 22.64 24.00
N GLU A 818 39.78 22.89 25.25
CA GLU A 818 39.69 21.86 26.29
C GLU A 818 38.64 20.80 25.94
N GLU A 819 37.53 21.21 25.34
CA GLU A 819 36.50 20.28 24.90
C GLU A 819 36.97 19.49 23.67
N ALA A 820 37.67 20.13 22.75
CA ALA A 820 38.28 19.47 21.60
C ALA A 820 39.33 18.42 22.04
N GLU A 821 40.16 18.74 23.02
CA GLU A 821 41.15 17.82 23.61
C GLU A 821 40.48 16.55 24.13
N SER A 822 39.43 16.69 24.94
CA SER A 822 38.70 15.55 25.52
C SER A 822 38.17 14.60 24.43
N LEU A 823 37.65 15.16 23.36
CA LEU A 823 37.10 14.36 22.26
C LEU A 823 38.17 13.73 21.38
N TYR A 824 39.28 14.43 21.10
CA TYR A 824 40.45 13.84 20.40
C TYR A 824 41.06 12.70 21.19
N CYS A 825 41.17 12.82 22.50
CA CYS A 825 41.66 11.75 23.36
C CYS A 825 40.79 10.50 23.26
N LYS A 826 39.48 10.66 23.34
CA LYS A 826 38.54 9.55 23.15
C LYS A 826 38.67 8.94 21.75
N ALA A 827 38.68 9.75 20.70
CA ALA A 827 38.82 9.29 19.34
C ALA A 827 40.13 8.52 19.11
N LEU A 828 41.22 9.02 19.63
CA LEU A 828 42.55 8.39 19.54
C LEU A 828 42.57 7.02 20.19
N SER A 829 42.12 6.92 21.45
CA SER A 829 42.08 5.65 22.19
C SER A 829 41.26 4.58 21.46
N ILE A 830 40.11 4.94 20.89
CA ILE A 830 39.26 4.02 20.15
C ILE A 830 39.94 3.60 18.84
N ARG A 831 40.48 4.56 18.07
CA ARG A 831 41.15 4.27 16.79
C ARG A 831 42.40 3.39 16.98
N GLU A 832 43.20 3.62 18.00
CA GLU A 832 44.37 2.76 18.33
C GLU A 832 43.94 1.33 18.64
N ARG A 833 42.86 1.16 19.39
CA ARG A 833 42.35 -0.17 19.74
C ARG A 833 41.77 -0.90 18.51
N ALA A 834 41.05 -0.19 17.63
CA ALA A 834 40.35 -0.77 16.50
C ALA A 834 41.26 -1.05 15.30
N PHE A 835 42.19 -0.17 15.02
CA PHE A 835 43.04 -0.21 13.82
C PHE A 835 44.49 -0.58 14.08
N GLY A 836 44.91 -0.46 15.34
CA GLY A 836 46.31 -0.56 15.72
C GLY A 836 47.05 0.82 15.75
N PRO A 837 48.19 0.89 16.44
CA PRO A 837 48.85 2.15 16.72
C PRO A 837 49.49 2.84 15.49
N ASP A 838 49.69 2.11 14.39
CA ASP A 838 50.40 2.59 13.19
C ASP A 838 49.46 2.94 12.03
N HIS A 839 48.15 2.98 12.29
CA HIS A 839 47.13 3.20 11.25
C HIS A 839 47.07 4.68 10.82
N PRO A 840 46.78 5.01 9.52
CA PRO A 840 46.64 6.38 9.03
C PRO A 840 45.63 7.23 9.81
N ALA A 841 44.49 6.67 10.22
CA ALA A 841 43.51 7.38 11.01
C ALA A 841 44.00 7.78 12.41
N VAL A 842 44.96 7.02 12.98
CA VAL A 842 45.65 7.38 14.23
C VAL A 842 46.57 8.57 13.99
N ALA A 843 47.39 8.54 12.91
CA ALA A 843 48.25 9.66 12.52
C ALA A 843 47.43 10.95 12.30
N SER A 844 46.32 10.88 11.56
CA SER A 844 45.42 12.03 11.33
C SER A 844 44.85 12.59 12.64
N THR A 845 44.51 11.71 13.61
CA THR A 845 43.99 12.17 14.92
C THR A 845 45.11 12.86 15.73
N LEU A 846 46.32 12.27 15.73
CA LEU A 846 47.48 12.85 16.42
C LEU A 846 47.87 14.21 15.85
N GLU A 847 47.78 14.41 14.52
CA GLU A 847 48.05 15.71 13.88
C GLU A 847 47.13 16.81 14.42
N GLN A 848 45.84 16.57 14.43
CA GLN A 848 44.87 17.54 14.93
C GLN A 848 45.00 17.74 16.44
N TYR A 849 45.26 16.68 17.18
CA TYR A 849 45.46 16.77 18.63
C TYR A 849 46.74 17.53 18.98
N ALA A 850 47.86 17.30 18.27
CA ALA A 850 49.08 18.06 18.46
C ALA A 850 48.89 19.57 18.22
N MET A 851 48.10 19.94 17.21
CA MET A 851 47.72 21.33 16.96
C MET A 851 46.98 21.96 18.16
N ILE A 852 46.07 21.23 18.78
CA ILE A 852 45.33 21.70 19.98
C ILE A 852 46.27 21.84 21.19
N LEU A 853 47.15 20.88 21.43
CA LEU A 853 48.13 20.94 22.51
C LEU A 853 49.04 22.16 22.40
N ARG A 854 49.48 22.55 21.20
CA ARG A 854 50.19 23.80 20.97
C ARG A 854 49.38 25.04 21.33
N LYS A 855 48.07 25.04 20.96
CA LYS A 855 47.16 26.14 21.36
C LYS A 855 46.99 26.22 22.87
N LEU A 856 47.02 25.09 23.55
CA LEU A 856 47.00 24.98 25.02
C LEU A 856 48.40 25.21 25.68
N LYS A 857 49.45 25.57 24.91
CA LYS A 857 50.81 25.80 25.34
C LYS A 857 51.51 24.57 25.95
N ARG A 858 51.15 23.36 25.51
CA ARG A 858 51.74 22.07 25.92
C ARG A 858 52.68 21.55 24.84
N GLU A 859 53.77 22.29 24.60
CA GLU A 859 54.70 22.03 23.48
C GLU A 859 55.42 20.68 23.57
N SER A 860 55.73 20.19 24.76
CA SER A 860 56.46 18.91 24.96
C SER A 860 55.57 17.72 24.44
N GLU A 861 54.31 17.70 24.84
CA GLU A 861 53.40 16.63 24.45
C GLU A 861 53.05 16.70 22.95
N ALA A 862 52.90 17.91 22.39
CA ALA A 862 52.76 18.07 20.96
C ALA A 862 53.95 17.52 20.18
N GLY A 863 55.16 17.74 20.64
CA GLY A 863 56.39 17.21 20.05
C GLY A 863 56.48 15.68 20.09
N GLU A 864 56.00 15.04 21.15
CA GLU A 864 55.92 13.57 21.24
C GLU A 864 54.95 12.99 20.19
N PHE A 865 53.79 13.62 20.00
CA PHE A 865 52.84 13.20 19.01
C PHE A 865 53.36 13.40 17.58
N GLU A 866 54.06 14.51 17.32
CA GLU A 866 54.66 14.74 16.00
C GLU A 866 55.76 13.73 15.68
N ALA A 867 56.64 13.38 16.66
CA ALA A 867 57.61 12.32 16.48
C ALA A 867 56.94 10.98 16.15
N ARG A 868 55.86 10.66 16.82
CA ARG A 868 55.06 9.44 16.56
C ARG A 868 54.43 9.45 15.16
N ILE A 869 53.91 10.58 14.70
CA ILE A 869 53.36 10.74 13.34
C ILE A 869 54.44 10.45 12.30
N GLN A 870 55.69 10.95 12.48
CA GLN A 870 56.79 10.68 11.55
C GLN A 870 57.10 9.18 11.47
N VAL A 871 57.10 8.47 12.60
CA VAL A 871 57.31 7.01 12.62
C VAL A 871 56.22 6.28 11.86
N ILE A 872 54.93 6.64 12.06
CA ILE A 872 53.79 6.02 11.37
C ILE A 872 53.94 6.26 9.87
N LYS A 873 54.20 7.49 9.41
CA LYS A 873 54.33 7.81 7.98
C LYS A 873 55.53 7.09 7.34
N ALA A 874 56.68 6.96 8.03
CA ALA A 874 57.84 6.22 7.53
C ALA A 874 57.53 4.72 7.35
N ARG A 875 56.79 4.11 8.26
CA ARG A 875 56.38 2.70 8.16
C ARG A 875 55.41 2.46 6.99
N GLN A 876 54.51 3.41 6.72
CA GLN A 876 53.58 3.34 5.62
C GLN A 876 54.28 3.40 4.25
N THR A 877 55.25 4.32 4.09
CA THR A 877 56.05 4.41 2.86
C THR A 877 56.93 3.18 2.65
N ALA A 878 57.40 2.53 3.72
CA ALA A 878 58.20 1.29 3.61
C ALA A 878 57.33 0.06 3.22
N SER A 879 56.05 0.04 3.57
CA SER A 879 55.09 -1.02 3.19
C SER A 879 54.55 -0.87 1.77
N GLU A 880 54.66 0.31 1.14
CA GLU A 880 54.28 0.60 -0.23
C GLU A 880 55.41 0.39 -1.26
N SER A 881 56.64 0.14 -0.83
CA SER A 881 57.74 -0.23 -1.72
C SER A 881 57.65 -1.72 -2.08
N PRO A 882 57.63 -2.09 -3.39
CA PRO A 882 57.36 -3.46 -3.85
C PRO A 882 58.42 -4.47 -3.43
#